data_370ec19ea3473d559fab81a4c9b06821
#
_entry.id   370ec19ea3473d559fab81a4c9b06821
#
_cell.length_a   1.000
_cell.length_b   1.000
_cell.length_c   1.000
_cell.angle_alpha   90.00
_cell.angle_beta   90.00
_cell.angle_gamma   90.00
#
_symmetry.space_group_name_H-M   'P 1'
#
loop_
_entity.id
_entity.type
_entity.pdbx_description
1 polymer ?
#
loop_
_entity_poly.entity_id
_entity_poly.type
_entity_poly.pdbx_seq_one_letter_code
_entity_poly.pdbx_strand_id
1 'polypeptide(L)'
;MSVFTGWRAALRIARHDAMRSKGRSALVVAMIAVPVLGVTALDVTYRSVTPTTAEQLTASMGSADALFSDEDIGPILQLPDAERYEQVDENAPVDEDGPSIDVTTTFPKGSRAISIQSVPAGITTGYGIATTEIYEFRTSDPLARGKIDLVRGAFPHGKDQVAATEPFLKSTGLHIGSTTTVRNFGKKYTITGVVEQPDQLNVEALYADPGAVIAPWQARADHDKKVLPPNVGSKEWLVKGPEGVGVTWPDVMAANKSGVLVKSRQVVLDPPPESEIPLARKGVEAYPDSSGELSAALVTVVAMAILEIVLLAGPAFAVGARRSRRQLGLLGTCGGDRRHVRAVVLGGGLVLGGAGAAAGVGVGLAATAVFRPVIEEWAGNRFVSISLNPMELLIIAVIGLITGLLAAFAPAIVASRQSVLESLTGRRGVRRSSRVLPVLGACVLAIGCAVAVYGGTDGNSTLVAAGSVTAELGLLACIPVIVGFLGRLGSRLPLSPRLALRDAARNRGRTAPAVAAVMAAVAGSVAIATYMSSAMAEAEYNYVPVLNEDTVVISAFDDKAAARLPQARAAVERNMAVTGGHADFRHAWAGSDCNVYGDAENECGSVELVKPAGEAASCPLTGKGAKELAARLTADEHKKLMRSPACLVGIMSSGVFNAGEHGIVVADEAILSTYVKLDDPAAAKALAAGTPVLLNPVFAKNGEVTIKAVHAYSDKDKQGQKLHPGKARTTTDRLKVYVAPEKYAATPGINMILPRKTAERIGLRTQVSGSVYAVAHPPTGAEEQRTYGAIEQSGGGIWTQSESGPGGIDNSMLLILTLFAGMVTLGAAAITTGLAKADAEADLNTLSAVGAPPGVRRKLSGFQCVVVALTGVVLGTLAGLVPAVALRMVDLRQALQMMRMEPTESAYTPIVLPWTTLGLLVVGVPLLAGLLATALTRSRLALARRAG
;
A
#
# COMPACT_ATOMS: atom_id res chain seq x y z
N MET A 1 20.30 -29.27 49.39
CA MET A 1 18.98 -29.18 48.69
C MET A 1 19.26 -28.84 47.24
N SER A 2 18.81 -29.67 46.32
CA SER A 2 19.04 -29.42 44.88
C SER A 2 18.41 -28.13 44.41
N VAL A 3 19.04 -27.43 43.47
CA VAL A 3 18.52 -26.16 42.85
C VAL A 3 17.07 -26.32 42.41
N PHE A 4 16.67 -27.48 41.93
CA PHE A 4 15.35 -27.82 41.49
C PHE A 4 14.26 -27.75 42.57
N THR A 5 14.54 -28.17 43.81
CA THR A 5 13.55 -28.13 44.91
C THR A 5 13.24 -26.69 45.33
N GLY A 6 14.22 -25.79 45.29
CA GLY A 6 14.05 -24.37 45.59
C GLY A 6 13.16 -23.65 44.58
N TRP A 7 13.30 -23.94 43.28
CA TRP A 7 12.47 -23.37 42.21
C TRP A 7 11.00 -23.85 42.25
N ARG A 8 10.78 -25.13 42.58
CA ARG A 8 9.39 -25.66 42.73
C ARG A 8 8.62 -24.95 43.85
N ALA A 9 9.31 -24.71 45.01
CA ALA A 9 8.72 -23.95 46.09
C ALA A 9 8.46 -22.49 45.71
N ALA A 10 9.40 -21.83 45.02
CA ALA A 10 9.27 -20.45 44.56
C ALA A 10 8.07 -20.28 43.56
N LEU A 11 7.92 -21.21 42.61
CA LEU A 11 6.78 -21.21 41.66
C LEU A 11 5.46 -21.43 42.37
N ARG A 12 5.39 -22.31 43.38
CA ARG A 12 4.15 -22.53 44.13
C ARG A 12 3.73 -21.29 44.92
N ILE A 13 4.70 -20.60 45.55
CA ILE A 13 4.47 -19.32 46.25
C ILE A 13 4.02 -18.25 45.27
N ALA A 14 4.68 -18.12 44.10
CA ALA A 14 4.34 -17.14 43.07
C ALA A 14 2.93 -17.34 42.51
N ARG A 15 2.55 -18.59 42.21
CA ARG A 15 1.19 -18.93 41.75
C ARG A 15 0.13 -18.60 42.81
N HIS A 16 0.40 -18.89 44.09
CA HIS A 16 -0.54 -18.58 45.18
C HIS A 16 -0.71 -17.06 45.39
N ASP A 17 0.38 -16.28 45.29
CA ASP A 17 0.34 -14.80 45.37
C ASP A 17 -0.43 -14.21 44.16
N ALA A 18 -0.21 -14.77 42.96
CA ALA A 18 -0.93 -14.38 41.77
C ALA A 18 -2.45 -14.60 41.89
N MET A 19 -2.90 -15.73 42.47
CA MET A 19 -4.32 -16.02 42.67
C MET A 19 -4.96 -15.22 43.80
N ARG A 20 -4.20 -14.86 44.84
CA ARG A 20 -4.70 -13.98 45.92
C ARG A 20 -4.88 -12.53 45.47
N SER A 21 -4.10 -12.03 44.54
CA SER A 21 -4.14 -10.65 44.02
C SER A 21 -4.72 -10.58 42.61
N LYS A 22 -5.93 -11.12 42.40
CA LYS A 22 -6.56 -11.27 41.08
C LYS A 22 -6.50 -10.02 40.19
N GLY A 23 -6.88 -8.82 40.73
CA GLY A 23 -6.89 -7.62 39.93
C GLY A 23 -5.51 -7.15 39.44
N ARG A 24 -4.47 -7.29 40.31
CA ARG A 24 -3.09 -6.99 39.93
C ARG A 24 -2.55 -8.01 38.92
N SER A 25 -2.79 -9.29 39.17
CA SER A 25 -2.33 -10.36 38.29
C SER A 25 -2.99 -10.28 36.93
N ALA A 26 -4.30 -10.01 36.88
CA ALA A 26 -5.01 -9.77 35.62
C ALA A 26 -4.44 -8.56 34.84
N LEU A 27 -4.07 -7.49 35.53
CA LEU A 27 -3.44 -6.32 34.92
C LEU A 27 -2.08 -6.68 34.31
N VAL A 28 -1.22 -7.41 35.05
CA VAL A 28 0.11 -7.82 34.54
C VAL A 28 -0.04 -8.78 33.36
N VAL A 29 -0.97 -9.74 33.45
CA VAL A 29 -1.28 -10.67 32.37
C VAL A 29 -1.76 -9.88 31.17
N ALA A 30 -2.68 -8.92 31.30
CA ALA A 30 -3.17 -8.10 30.21
C ALA A 30 -2.04 -7.27 29.54
N MET A 31 -1.10 -6.71 30.34
CA MET A 31 0.04 -5.94 29.83
C MET A 31 1.00 -6.77 28.97
N ILE A 32 1.09 -8.07 29.22
CA ILE A 32 1.89 -8.99 28.40
C ILE A 32 1.04 -9.58 27.26
N ALA A 33 -0.23 -9.89 27.54
CA ALA A 33 -1.12 -10.50 26.57
C ALA A 33 -1.46 -9.57 25.41
N VAL A 34 -1.67 -8.27 25.62
CA VAL A 34 -2.08 -7.33 24.54
C VAL A 34 -1.00 -7.20 23.45
N PRO A 35 0.28 -6.95 23.74
CA PRO A 35 1.30 -6.94 22.71
C PRO A 35 1.56 -8.33 22.08
N VAL A 36 1.53 -9.41 22.88
CA VAL A 36 1.65 -10.79 22.35
C VAL A 36 0.48 -11.12 21.42
N LEU A 37 -0.74 -10.67 21.75
CA LEU A 37 -1.91 -10.73 20.87
C LEU A 37 -1.65 -9.99 19.57
N GLY A 38 -1.15 -8.75 19.66
CA GLY A 38 -0.84 -7.93 18.48
C GLY A 38 0.18 -8.60 17.56
N VAL A 39 1.28 -9.11 18.11
CA VAL A 39 2.31 -9.83 17.33
C VAL A 39 1.76 -11.13 16.75
N THR A 40 0.99 -11.91 17.52
CA THR A 40 0.38 -13.16 17.03
C THR A 40 -0.63 -12.90 15.93
N ALA A 41 -1.52 -11.90 16.12
CA ALA A 41 -2.52 -11.56 15.11
C ALA A 41 -1.86 -11.04 13.83
N LEU A 42 -0.81 -10.22 13.96
CA LEU A 42 -0.05 -9.70 12.82
C LEU A 42 0.67 -10.82 12.08
N ASP A 43 1.39 -11.71 12.78
CA ASP A 43 2.11 -12.83 12.19
C ASP A 43 1.17 -13.77 11.43
N VAL A 44 0.08 -14.21 12.08
CA VAL A 44 -0.91 -15.10 11.46
C VAL A 44 -1.64 -14.42 10.30
N THR A 45 -1.99 -13.12 10.44
CA THR A 45 -2.61 -12.36 9.36
C THR A 45 -1.67 -12.21 8.18
N TYR A 46 -0.42 -11.79 8.42
CA TYR A 46 0.59 -11.63 7.38
C TYR A 46 0.80 -12.92 6.58
N ARG A 47 1.00 -14.04 7.27
CA ARG A 47 1.16 -15.36 6.64
C ARG A 47 -0.08 -15.84 5.89
N SER A 48 -1.26 -15.43 6.36
CA SER A 48 -2.52 -15.83 5.71
C SER A 48 -2.85 -14.93 4.51
N VAL A 49 -2.42 -13.66 4.55
CA VAL A 49 -2.56 -12.71 3.43
C VAL A 49 -1.51 -12.94 2.34
N THR A 50 -0.28 -13.34 2.74
CA THR A 50 0.81 -13.62 1.80
C THR A 50 0.75 -15.09 1.39
N PRO A 51 0.22 -15.42 0.20
CA PRO A 51 0.10 -16.80 -0.22
C PRO A 51 1.48 -17.42 -0.47
N THR A 52 1.63 -18.68 -0.12
CA THR A 52 2.79 -19.47 -0.51
C THR A 52 2.82 -19.68 -2.03
N THR A 53 3.99 -20.00 -2.59
CA THR A 53 4.12 -20.30 -4.03
C THR A 53 3.11 -21.36 -4.50
N ALA A 54 2.87 -22.40 -3.68
CA ALA A 54 1.89 -23.43 -3.99
C ALA A 54 0.43 -22.92 -3.99
N GLU A 55 0.11 -21.97 -3.11
CA GLU A 55 -1.20 -21.30 -3.06
C GLU A 55 -1.38 -20.34 -4.24
N GLN A 56 -0.34 -19.57 -4.61
CA GLN A 56 -0.33 -18.71 -5.80
C GLN A 56 -0.57 -19.52 -7.07
N LEU A 57 0.10 -20.66 -7.21
CA LEU A 57 -0.13 -21.59 -8.32
C LEU A 57 -1.54 -22.14 -8.34
N THR A 58 -2.14 -22.38 -7.16
CA THR A 58 -3.53 -22.86 -7.08
C THR A 58 -4.52 -21.75 -7.46
N ALA A 59 -4.27 -20.52 -7.04
CA ALA A 59 -5.08 -19.37 -7.41
C ALA A 59 -5.00 -19.07 -8.93
N SER A 60 -3.80 -19.18 -9.53
CA SER A 60 -3.60 -18.90 -10.97
C SER A 60 -4.10 -20.02 -11.89
N MET A 61 -3.90 -21.28 -11.54
CA MET A 61 -4.20 -22.42 -12.41
C MET A 61 -5.13 -23.49 -11.83
N GLY A 62 -5.76 -23.23 -10.67
CA GLY A 62 -6.66 -24.18 -10.02
C GLY A 62 -5.95 -25.45 -9.58
N SER A 63 -6.56 -26.61 -9.85
CA SER A 63 -5.97 -27.92 -9.59
C SER A 63 -5.20 -28.51 -10.79
N ALA A 64 -4.99 -27.68 -11.85
CA ALA A 64 -4.18 -28.08 -13.01
C ALA A 64 -2.69 -28.17 -12.66
N ASP A 65 -1.94 -28.92 -13.46
CA ASP A 65 -0.49 -29.07 -13.33
C ASP A 65 0.28 -27.96 -14.06
N ALA A 66 -0.35 -27.33 -15.08
CA ALA A 66 0.23 -26.20 -15.80
C ALA A 66 -0.83 -25.30 -16.46
N LEU A 67 -0.42 -24.04 -16.68
CA LEU A 67 -1.12 -23.07 -17.49
C LEU A 67 -0.29 -22.86 -18.77
N PHE A 68 -0.91 -23.04 -19.93
CA PHE A 68 -0.34 -22.77 -21.24
C PHE A 68 -0.99 -21.54 -21.83
N SER A 69 -0.21 -20.57 -22.30
CA SER A 69 -0.71 -19.41 -23.05
C SER A 69 0.03 -19.21 -24.37
N ASP A 70 -0.72 -18.77 -25.37
CA ASP A 70 -0.21 -18.42 -26.68
C ASP A 70 0.18 -16.95 -26.68
N GLU A 71 1.45 -16.66 -26.94
CA GLU A 71 1.96 -15.29 -26.97
C GLU A 71 2.03 -14.72 -28.39
N ASP A 72 1.74 -15.53 -29.40
CA ASP A 72 1.74 -15.18 -30.86
C ASP A 72 3.03 -14.48 -31.36
N ILE A 73 4.15 -14.65 -30.65
CA ILE A 73 5.42 -13.97 -30.96
C ILE A 73 6.51 -14.90 -31.53
N GLY A 74 6.19 -16.16 -31.83
CA GLY A 74 7.16 -17.17 -32.30
C GLY A 74 7.96 -17.79 -31.14
N PRO A 75 9.05 -18.51 -31.45
CA PRO A 75 9.84 -19.23 -30.45
C PRO A 75 10.34 -18.33 -29.31
N ILE A 76 10.18 -18.77 -28.05
CA ILE A 76 10.56 -18.04 -26.86
C ILE A 76 11.57 -18.79 -26.00
N LEU A 77 12.24 -18.06 -25.12
CA LEU A 77 12.97 -18.56 -23.96
C LEU A 77 12.33 -18.01 -22.72
N GLN A 78 12.04 -18.85 -21.73
CA GLN A 78 11.42 -18.42 -20.48
C GLN A 78 12.23 -18.80 -19.24
N LEU A 79 12.01 -18.09 -18.13
CA LEU A 79 12.41 -18.54 -16.80
C LEU A 79 11.42 -19.58 -16.24
N PRO A 80 11.82 -20.39 -15.24
CA PRO A 80 10.98 -21.44 -14.64
C PRO A 80 9.64 -20.96 -14.06
N ASP A 81 9.56 -19.71 -13.56
CA ASP A 81 8.36 -19.07 -13.01
C ASP A 81 7.39 -18.58 -14.09
N ALA A 82 7.82 -18.54 -15.36
CA ALA A 82 7.08 -17.98 -16.49
C ALA A 82 6.75 -16.48 -16.35
N GLU A 83 7.45 -15.72 -15.49
CA GLU A 83 7.25 -14.28 -15.32
C GLU A 83 8.12 -13.46 -16.28
N ARG A 84 9.21 -14.06 -16.77
CA ARG A 84 10.08 -13.45 -17.77
C ARG A 84 10.31 -14.41 -18.93
N TYR A 85 10.14 -13.88 -20.13
CA TYR A 85 10.43 -14.58 -21.37
C TYR A 85 10.94 -13.59 -22.43
N GLU A 86 11.68 -14.07 -23.40
CA GLU A 86 12.20 -13.30 -24.54
C GLU A 86 12.03 -14.10 -25.80
N GLN A 87 11.82 -13.43 -26.93
CA GLN A 87 11.88 -14.05 -28.23
C GLN A 87 13.30 -14.58 -28.52
N VAL A 88 13.39 -15.71 -29.19
CA VAL A 88 14.68 -16.27 -29.62
C VAL A 88 15.39 -15.35 -30.63
N ASP A 89 14.64 -14.73 -31.54
CA ASP A 89 15.10 -13.72 -32.49
C ASP A 89 14.25 -12.46 -32.40
N GLU A 90 14.78 -11.42 -31.75
CA GLU A 90 14.12 -10.12 -31.58
C GLU A 90 13.80 -9.38 -32.89
N ASN A 91 14.45 -9.77 -34.00
CA ASN A 91 14.25 -9.17 -35.31
C ASN A 91 13.35 -10.02 -36.21
N ALA A 92 12.85 -11.14 -35.72
CA ALA A 92 11.89 -11.94 -36.48
C ALA A 92 10.61 -11.12 -36.69
N PRO A 93 10.11 -10.98 -37.92
CA PRO A 93 8.85 -10.31 -38.16
C PRO A 93 7.75 -11.10 -37.44
N VAL A 94 7.01 -10.38 -36.56
CA VAL A 94 5.78 -10.91 -35.98
C VAL A 94 4.74 -10.93 -37.11
N ASP A 95 4.38 -12.14 -37.57
CA ASP A 95 3.32 -12.30 -38.58
C ASP A 95 1.96 -12.22 -37.85
N GLU A 96 1.46 -11.00 -37.65
CA GLU A 96 0.16 -10.74 -36.98
C GLU A 96 -1.02 -11.38 -37.72
N ASP A 97 -0.87 -11.68 -39.02
CA ASP A 97 -1.85 -12.36 -39.87
C ASP A 97 -1.55 -13.87 -40.10
N GLY A 98 -0.48 -14.38 -39.48
CA GLY A 98 -0.09 -15.78 -39.55
C GLY A 98 -1.12 -16.72 -38.93
N PRO A 99 -1.20 -17.98 -39.31
CA PRO A 99 -2.10 -18.95 -38.69
C PRO A 99 -1.69 -19.14 -37.22
N SER A 100 -2.59 -18.85 -36.30
CA SER A 100 -2.39 -19.06 -34.85
C SER A 100 -1.98 -20.56 -34.63
N ILE A 101 -1.03 -20.74 -33.71
CA ILE A 101 -0.53 -22.07 -33.40
C ILE A 101 -1.62 -22.86 -32.66
N ASP A 102 -1.85 -24.10 -33.04
CA ASP A 102 -2.71 -24.98 -32.22
C ASP A 102 -1.92 -25.43 -30.97
N VAL A 103 -2.06 -24.64 -29.87
CA VAL A 103 -1.41 -24.90 -28.59
C VAL A 103 -1.65 -26.34 -28.09
N THR A 104 -2.78 -26.96 -28.46
CA THR A 104 -3.11 -28.32 -28.00
C THR A 104 -2.11 -29.37 -28.51
N THR A 105 -1.39 -29.09 -29.58
CA THR A 105 -0.35 -29.96 -30.12
C THR A 105 0.93 -29.99 -29.27
N THR A 106 1.11 -28.99 -28.41
CA THR A 106 2.26 -28.86 -27.49
C THR A 106 2.07 -29.57 -26.16
N PHE A 107 0.86 -30.04 -25.87
CA PHE A 107 0.57 -30.70 -24.59
C PHE A 107 1.26 -32.07 -24.51
N PRO A 108 1.76 -32.46 -23.33
CA PRO A 108 2.26 -33.81 -23.10
C PRO A 108 1.18 -34.84 -23.45
N LYS A 109 1.56 -35.95 -24.07
CA LYS A 109 0.62 -37.00 -24.51
C LYS A 109 -0.16 -37.58 -23.31
N GLY A 110 -1.48 -37.63 -23.43
CA GLY A 110 -2.38 -38.09 -22.37
C GLY A 110 -2.83 -37.02 -21.41
N SER A 111 -2.51 -35.75 -21.66
CA SER A 111 -3.02 -34.63 -20.89
C SER A 111 -4.52 -34.39 -21.11
N ARG A 112 -5.18 -33.85 -20.06
CA ARG A 112 -6.53 -33.30 -20.12
C ARG A 112 -6.43 -31.80 -19.99
N ALA A 113 -7.18 -31.03 -20.80
CA ALA A 113 -7.16 -29.58 -20.76
C ALA A 113 -8.56 -28.97 -20.82
N ILE A 114 -8.70 -27.77 -20.26
CA ILE A 114 -9.84 -26.85 -20.47
C ILE A 114 -9.29 -25.50 -20.93
N SER A 115 -9.92 -24.91 -21.94
CA SER A 115 -9.56 -23.58 -22.44
C SER A 115 -10.24 -22.48 -21.64
N ILE A 116 -9.54 -21.37 -21.44
CA ILE A 116 -10.02 -20.12 -20.87
C ILE A 116 -9.87 -19.06 -21.96
N GLN A 117 -10.90 -18.28 -22.18
CA GLN A 117 -10.86 -17.09 -23.02
C GLN A 117 -11.57 -15.94 -22.31
N SER A 118 -11.13 -14.72 -22.55
CA SER A 118 -11.82 -13.54 -22.03
C SER A 118 -12.18 -12.57 -23.15
N VAL A 119 -13.20 -11.79 -22.94
CA VAL A 119 -13.64 -10.75 -23.86
C VAL A 119 -14.24 -9.58 -23.10
N PRO A 120 -13.79 -8.34 -23.35
CA PRO A 120 -14.41 -7.15 -22.80
C PRO A 120 -15.76 -6.92 -23.49
N ALA A 121 -16.80 -6.67 -22.71
CA ALA A 121 -18.14 -6.49 -23.24
C ALA A 121 -18.95 -5.42 -22.49
N GLY A 122 -19.79 -4.68 -23.24
CA GLY A 122 -20.77 -3.76 -22.68
C GLY A 122 -21.99 -4.51 -22.14
N ILE A 123 -22.23 -4.43 -20.84
CA ILE A 123 -23.27 -5.17 -20.11
C ILE A 123 -24.35 -4.22 -19.60
N THR A 124 -25.63 -4.56 -19.83
CA THR A 124 -26.75 -3.80 -19.27
C THR A 124 -26.83 -4.00 -17.76
N THR A 125 -26.86 -2.91 -17.00
CA THR A 125 -26.87 -2.88 -15.54
C THR A 125 -28.15 -2.27 -14.99
N GLY A 126 -28.31 -2.24 -13.67
CA GLY A 126 -29.40 -1.52 -13.01
C GLY A 126 -29.34 0.00 -13.17
N TYR A 127 -28.16 0.55 -13.45
CA TYR A 127 -27.95 2.00 -13.62
C TYR A 127 -27.82 2.41 -15.09
N GLY A 128 -27.38 1.50 -15.97
CA GLY A 128 -27.16 1.82 -17.38
C GLY A 128 -26.39 0.70 -18.09
N ILE A 129 -25.17 0.99 -18.52
CA ILE A 129 -24.26 0.03 -19.14
C ILE A 129 -22.89 0.14 -18.46
N ALA A 130 -22.29 -0.99 -18.14
CA ALA A 130 -20.90 -1.10 -17.71
C ALA A 130 -20.10 -1.94 -18.69
N THR A 131 -18.81 -1.64 -18.85
CA THR A 131 -17.87 -2.53 -19.53
C THR A 131 -17.23 -3.45 -18.50
N THR A 132 -17.21 -4.76 -18.76
CA THR A 132 -16.60 -5.76 -17.88
C THR A 132 -16.01 -6.90 -18.70
N GLU A 133 -15.04 -7.60 -18.10
CA GLU A 133 -14.52 -8.84 -18.68
C GLU A 133 -15.52 -9.99 -18.51
N ILE A 134 -15.74 -10.75 -19.59
CA ILE A 134 -16.48 -12.00 -19.55
C ILE A 134 -15.47 -13.14 -19.80
N TYR A 135 -15.27 -13.96 -18.78
CA TYR A 135 -14.45 -15.16 -18.89
C TYR A 135 -15.30 -16.35 -19.36
N GLU A 136 -14.85 -17.00 -20.42
CA GLU A 136 -15.53 -18.13 -21.04
C GLU A 136 -14.73 -19.40 -20.81
N PHE A 137 -15.11 -20.21 -19.84
CA PHE A 137 -14.57 -21.52 -19.53
C PHE A 137 -15.51 -22.34 -18.65
N ARG A 138 -15.31 -23.64 -18.54
CA ARG A 138 -16.13 -24.50 -17.71
C ARG A 138 -15.78 -24.33 -16.23
N THR A 139 -16.42 -23.37 -15.55
CA THR A 139 -16.18 -23.05 -14.14
C THR A 139 -16.48 -24.20 -13.18
N SER A 140 -17.41 -25.12 -13.55
CA SER A 140 -17.74 -26.30 -12.77
C SER A 140 -16.73 -27.47 -12.91
N ASP A 141 -15.73 -27.34 -13.78
CA ASP A 141 -14.72 -28.38 -13.98
C ASP A 141 -13.80 -28.49 -12.75
N PRO A 142 -13.46 -29.71 -12.30
CA PRO A 142 -12.52 -29.88 -11.19
C PRO A 142 -11.17 -29.17 -11.38
N LEU A 143 -10.69 -28.98 -12.62
CA LEU A 143 -9.44 -28.25 -12.88
C LEU A 143 -9.50 -26.77 -12.48
N ALA A 144 -10.68 -26.18 -12.50
CA ALA A 144 -10.88 -24.78 -12.13
C ALA A 144 -10.97 -24.54 -10.61
N ARG A 145 -11.06 -25.59 -9.81
CA ARG A 145 -11.20 -25.47 -8.35
C ARG A 145 -9.99 -24.74 -7.74
N GLY A 146 -10.25 -23.68 -6.97
CA GLY A 146 -9.26 -22.83 -6.35
C GLY A 146 -8.82 -21.64 -7.21
N LYS A 147 -9.09 -21.67 -8.54
CA LYS A 147 -9.03 -20.48 -9.41
C LYS A 147 -10.33 -19.69 -9.36
N ILE A 148 -11.45 -20.41 -9.32
CA ILE A 148 -12.79 -19.84 -9.22
C ILE A 148 -13.63 -20.68 -8.27
N ASP A 149 -14.25 -20.05 -7.28
CA ASP A 149 -15.08 -20.72 -6.27
C ASP A 149 -16.51 -20.16 -6.29
N LEU A 150 -17.49 -21.07 -6.08
CA LEU A 150 -18.90 -20.71 -5.99
C LEU A 150 -19.23 -20.24 -4.56
N VAL A 151 -19.68 -18.99 -4.42
CA VAL A 151 -20.07 -18.41 -3.13
C VAL A 151 -21.55 -18.64 -2.83
N ARG A 152 -22.42 -18.37 -3.83
CA ARG A 152 -23.89 -18.48 -3.71
C ARG A 152 -24.51 -18.85 -5.04
N GLY A 153 -25.67 -19.54 -5.02
CA GLY A 153 -26.39 -19.94 -6.22
C GLY A 153 -25.80 -21.15 -6.90
N ALA A 154 -25.66 -21.13 -8.22
CA ALA A 154 -25.14 -22.24 -9.01
C ALA A 154 -24.18 -21.71 -10.11
N PHE A 155 -23.19 -22.52 -10.48
CA PHE A 155 -22.41 -22.28 -11.69
C PHE A 155 -23.32 -22.22 -12.92
N PRO A 156 -22.95 -21.43 -13.94
CA PRO A 156 -23.70 -21.42 -15.19
C PRO A 156 -23.71 -22.80 -15.85
N HIS A 157 -24.84 -23.21 -16.35
CA HIS A 157 -25.01 -24.41 -17.15
C HIS A 157 -25.77 -24.06 -18.41
N GLY A 158 -25.06 -24.08 -19.54
CA GLY A 158 -25.66 -23.77 -20.84
C GLY A 158 -25.38 -22.34 -21.34
N LYS A 159 -25.99 -22.03 -22.50
CA LYS A 159 -25.55 -20.85 -23.30
C LYS A 159 -26.23 -19.54 -22.92
N ASP A 160 -27.18 -19.53 -21.97
CA ASP A 160 -27.97 -18.35 -21.61
C ASP A 160 -27.82 -17.97 -20.12
N GLN A 161 -26.82 -18.56 -19.46
CA GLN A 161 -26.55 -18.35 -18.05
C GLN A 161 -25.13 -17.81 -17.85
N VAL A 162 -24.97 -16.98 -16.83
CA VAL A 162 -23.68 -16.46 -16.37
C VAL A 162 -23.63 -16.46 -14.85
N ALA A 163 -22.44 -16.58 -14.30
CA ALA A 163 -22.15 -16.24 -12.91
C ALA A 163 -21.46 -14.86 -12.86
N ALA A 164 -21.57 -14.18 -11.73
CA ALA A 164 -21.01 -12.84 -11.54
C ALA A 164 -20.18 -12.79 -10.27
N THR A 165 -19.20 -11.88 -10.19
CA THR A 165 -18.50 -11.58 -8.94
C THR A 165 -19.36 -10.67 -8.06
N GLU A 166 -19.13 -10.72 -6.73
CA GLU A 166 -19.87 -9.87 -5.79
C GLU A 166 -19.59 -8.36 -6.03
N PRO A 167 -18.35 -7.89 -6.34
CA PRO A 167 -18.10 -6.51 -6.72
C PRO A 167 -18.91 -6.07 -7.95
N PHE A 168 -18.97 -6.91 -8.99
CA PHE A 168 -19.80 -6.61 -10.17
C PHE A 168 -21.28 -6.44 -9.82
N LEU A 169 -21.84 -7.29 -8.96
CA LEU A 169 -23.24 -7.16 -8.54
C LEU A 169 -23.49 -5.87 -7.74
N LYS A 170 -22.56 -5.52 -6.84
CA LYS A 170 -22.65 -4.28 -6.05
C LYS A 170 -22.54 -3.03 -6.92
N SER A 171 -21.58 -2.98 -7.84
CA SER A 171 -21.35 -1.81 -8.70
C SER A 171 -22.45 -1.61 -9.73
N THR A 172 -23.09 -2.71 -10.18
CA THR A 172 -24.11 -2.67 -11.24
C THR A 172 -25.55 -2.66 -10.73
N GLY A 173 -25.78 -2.92 -9.43
CA GLY A 173 -27.12 -3.03 -8.85
C GLY A 173 -27.89 -4.29 -9.31
N LEU A 174 -27.19 -5.29 -9.88
CA LEU A 174 -27.77 -6.58 -10.28
C LEU A 174 -27.71 -7.58 -9.12
N HIS A 175 -28.49 -8.67 -9.25
CA HIS A 175 -28.55 -9.76 -8.24
C HIS A 175 -28.79 -11.11 -8.91
N ILE A 176 -28.64 -12.19 -8.16
CA ILE A 176 -28.96 -13.54 -8.67
C ILE A 176 -30.42 -13.58 -9.13
N GLY A 177 -30.65 -14.13 -10.31
CA GLY A 177 -31.95 -14.16 -11.00
C GLY A 177 -32.21 -12.94 -11.91
N SER A 178 -31.38 -11.88 -11.81
CA SER A 178 -31.46 -10.76 -12.76
C SER A 178 -31.08 -11.21 -14.16
N THR A 179 -31.72 -10.58 -15.16
CA THR A 179 -31.36 -10.74 -16.57
C THR A 179 -30.53 -9.56 -17.01
N THR A 180 -29.39 -9.82 -17.60
CA THR A 180 -28.54 -8.81 -18.24
C THR A 180 -28.40 -9.06 -19.73
N THR A 181 -27.92 -8.07 -20.49
CA THR A 181 -27.74 -8.17 -21.95
C THR A 181 -26.32 -7.79 -22.30
N VAL A 182 -25.64 -8.64 -23.06
CA VAL A 182 -24.37 -8.28 -23.72
C VAL A 182 -24.75 -7.42 -24.94
N ARG A 183 -24.45 -6.14 -24.86
CA ARG A 183 -24.93 -5.11 -25.81
C ARG A 183 -24.34 -5.27 -27.20
N ASN A 184 -23.09 -5.70 -27.29
CA ASN A 184 -22.33 -5.81 -28.52
C ASN A 184 -23.05 -6.65 -29.60
N PHE A 185 -23.79 -7.69 -29.18
CA PHE A 185 -24.60 -8.52 -30.10
C PHE A 185 -26.04 -8.78 -29.61
N GLY A 186 -26.45 -8.16 -28.52
CA GLY A 186 -27.84 -8.08 -28.08
C GLY A 186 -28.41 -9.34 -27.41
N LYS A 187 -27.57 -10.29 -26.99
CA LYS A 187 -28.02 -11.52 -26.33
C LYS A 187 -28.19 -11.33 -24.81
N LYS A 188 -29.27 -11.92 -24.28
CA LYS A 188 -29.63 -11.88 -22.86
C LYS A 188 -29.09 -13.09 -22.12
N TYR A 189 -28.67 -12.85 -20.88
CA TYR A 189 -28.20 -13.88 -19.96
C TYR A 189 -28.82 -13.73 -18.58
N THR A 190 -29.07 -14.83 -17.91
CA THR A 190 -29.54 -14.86 -16.52
C THR A 190 -28.38 -15.12 -15.58
N ILE A 191 -28.26 -14.30 -14.54
CA ILE A 191 -27.24 -14.49 -13.49
C ILE A 191 -27.70 -15.59 -12.55
N THR A 192 -26.99 -16.73 -12.52
CA THR A 192 -27.37 -17.93 -11.76
C THR A 192 -26.62 -18.08 -10.45
N GLY A 193 -25.47 -17.45 -10.32
CA GLY A 193 -24.64 -17.58 -9.12
C GLY A 193 -23.67 -16.44 -8.93
N VAL A 194 -23.13 -16.40 -7.71
CA VAL A 194 -22.03 -15.52 -7.34
C VAL A 194 -20.80 -16.37 -7.21
N VAL A 195 -19.77 -16.00 -7.89
CA VAL A 195 -18.45 -16.62 -7.88
C VAL A 195 -17.40 -15.63 -7.43
N GLU A 196 -16.26 -16.11 -6.97
CA GLU A 196 -15.13 -15.28 -6.61
C GLU A 196 -13.81 -15.88 -7.11
N GLN A 197 -12.87 -15.01 -7.45
CA GLN A 197 -11.47 -15.37 -7.60
C GLN A 197 -10.79 -15.20 -6.24
N PRO A 198 -10.30 -16.27 -5.61
CA PRO A 198 -9.75 -16.18 -4.26
C PRO A 198 -8.54 -15.23 -4.11
N ASP A 199 -7.77 -15.02 -5.17
CA ASP A 199 -6.61 -14.13 -5.20
C ASP A 199 -6.95 -12.66 -5.52
N GLN A 200 -8.17 -12.39 -6.04
CA GLN A 200 -8.59 -11.07 -6.50
C GLN A 200 -10.08 -10.81 -6.21
N LEU A 201 -10.42 -10.54 -4.96
CA LEU A 201 -11.82 -10.35 -4.55
C LEU A 201 -12.48 -9.08 -5.13
N ASN A 202 -11.68 -8.11 -5.56
CA ASN A 202 -12.17 -6.82 -6.08
C ASN A 202 -12.44 -6.83 -7.59
N VAL A 203 -12.22 -7.96 -8.27
CA VAL A 203 -12.46 -8.08 -9.72
C VAL A 203 -13.95 -8.02 -10.04
N GLU A 204 -14.33 -7.14 -10.95
CA GLU A 204 -15.66 -7.05 -11.54
C GLU A 204 -15.70 -7.87 -12.84
N ALA A 205 -16.31 -9.05 -12.83
CA ALA A 205 -16.31 -9.94 -13.97
C ALA A 205 -17.59 -10.81 -14.05
N LEU A 206 -17.85 -11.29 -15.26
CA LEU A 206 -18.83 -12.32 -15.55
C LEU A 206 -18.16 -13.61 -16.03
N TYR A 207 -18.79 -14.73 -15.77
CA TYR A 207 -18.30 -16.06 -16.12
C TYR A 207 -19.36 -16.84 -16.88
N ALA A 208 -19.00 -17.41 -18.00
CA ALA A 208 -19.89 -18.14 -18.90
C ALA A 208 -19.31 -19.51 -19.28
N ASP A 209 -20.15 -20.43 -19.67
CA ASP A 209 -19.73 -21.72 -20.26
C ASP A 209 -19.11 -21.52 -21.66
N PRO A 210 -18.21 -22.40 -22.10
CA PRO A 210 -17.59 -22.35 -23.43
C PRO A 210 -18.61 -22.24 -24.58
N GLY A 211 -18.39 -21.27 -25.46
CA GLY A 211 -19.25 -21.00 -26.60
C GLY A 211 -20.60 -20.34 -26.24
N ALA A 212 -20.71 -19.77 -25.06
CA ALA A 212 -21.93 -19.05 -24.65
C ALA A 212 -21.95 -17.60 -25.15
N VAL A 213 -20.82 -16.92 -25.21
CA VAL A 213 -20.67 -15.50 -25.52
C VAL A 213 -19.88 -15.28 -26.81
N ILE A 214 -18.63 -15.76 -26.86
CA ILE A 214 -17.69 -15.46 -27.95
C ILE A 214 -18.20 -16.02 -29.27
N ALA A 215 -18.57 -17.31 -29.31
CA ALA A 215 -19.02 -17.95 -30.56
C ALA A 215 -20.29 -17.32 -31.17
N PRO A 216 -21.38 -17.05 -30.41
CA PRO A 216 -22.56 -16.38 -30.97
C PRO A 216 -22.30 -14.90 -31.30
N TRP A 217 -21.36 -14.23 -30.63
CA TRP A 217 -20.94 -12.88 -30.98
C TRP A 217 -20.19 -12.88 -32.33
N GLN A 218 -19.20 -13.75 -32.49
CA GLN A 218 -18.48 -13.91 -33.78
C GLN A 218 -19.43 -14.24 -34.91
N ALA A 219 -20.34 -15.22 -34.73
CA ALA A 219 -21.34 -15.57 -35.77
C ALA A 219 -22.25 -14.37 -36.11
N ARG A 220 -22.56 -13.51 -35.14
CA ARG A 220 -23.35 -12.29 -35.42
C ARG A 220 -22.53 -11.27 -36.19
N ALA A 221 -21.24 -11.08 -35.85
CA ALA A 221 -20.35 -10.18 -36.58
C ALA A 221 -20.12 -10.65 -38.02
N ASP A 222 -19.95 -11.95 -38.24
CA ASP A 222 -19.82 -12.52 -39.58
C ASP A 222 -21.05 -12.28 -40.47
N HIS A 223 -22.24 -12.33 -39.84
CA HIS A 223 -23.52 -12.13 -40.58
C HIS A 223 -23.87 -10.64 -40.74
N ASP A 224 -23.56 -9.80 -39.80
CA ASP A 224 -23.89 -8.36 -39.76
C ASP A 224 -22.60 -7.54 -39.59
N LYS A 225 -22.07 -7.05 -40.71
CA LYS A 225 -20.86 -6.23 -40.75
C LYS A 225 -20.92 -4.94 -39.91
N LYS A 226 -22.09 -4.61 -39.34
CA LYS A 226 -22.20 -3.48 -38.36
C LYS A 226 -21.82 -3.87 -36.95
N VAL A 227 -21.81 -5.16 -36.67
CA VAL A 227 -21.35 -5.71 -35.38
C VAL A 227 -19.84 -5.95 -35.45
N LEU A 228 -19.11 -5.30 -34.63
CA LEU A 228 -17.66 -5.53 -34.51
C LEU A 228 -17.41 -6.95 -33.95
N PRO A 229 -16.41 -7.68 -34.50
CA PRO A 229 -16.03 -8.97 -33.93
C PRO A 229 -15.58 -8.83 -32.46
N PRO A 230 -15.71 -9.90 -31.65
CA PRO A 230 -15.21 -9.86 -30.29
C PRO A 230 -13.69 -9.70 -30.29
N ASN A 231 -13.18 -8.76 -29.47
CA ASN A 231 -11.76 -8.64 -29.21
C ASN A 231 -11.38 -9.68 -28.13
N VAL A 232 -11.07 -10.89 -28.55
CA VAL A 232 -10.77 -12.00 -27.65
C VAL A 232 -9.32 -11.85 -27.18
N GLY A 233 -9.11 -11.85 -25.86
CA GLY A 233 -7.78 -11.89 -25.28
C GLY A 233 -7.01 -13.18 -25.61
N SER A 234 -5.77 -13.26 -25.17
CA SER A 234 -4.94 -14.47 -25.33
C SER A 234 -5.68 -15.69 -24.79
N LYS A 235 -5.60 -16.77 -25.54
CA LYS A 235 -6.23 -18.03 -25.16
C LYS A 235 -5.31 -18.81 -24.21
N GLU A 236 -5.85 -19.17 -23.08
CA GLU A 236 -5.15 -19.94 -22.06
C GLU A 236 -5.75 -21.33 -21.92
N TRP A 237 -4.94 -22.28 -21.42
CA TRP A 237 -5.39 -23.64 -21.13
C TRP A 237 -4.90 -24.09 -19.77
N LEU A 238 -5.83 -24.54 -18.94
CA LEU A 238 -5.52 -25.31 -17.74
C LEU A 238 -5.28 -26.76 -18.12
N VAL A 239 -4.05 -27.23 -17.96
CA VAL A 239 -3.63 -28.57 -18.40
C VAL A 239 -3.30 -29.44 -17.21
N LYS A 240 -3.93 -30.62 -17.17
CA LYS A 240 -3.55 -31.72 -16.28
C LYS A 240 -2.68 -32.68 -17.05
N GLY A 241 -1.41 -32.78 -16.69
CA GLY A 241 -0.46 -33.71 -17.29
C GLY A 241 -0.78 -35.18 -17.02
N PRO A 242 -0.02 -36.12 -17.57
CA PRO A 242 -0.16 -37.54 -17.32
C PRO A 242 -0.03 -37.86 -15.82
N GLU A 243 -0.83 -38.82 -15.32
CA GLU A 243 -0.83 -39.20 -13.90
C GLU A 243 0.58 -39.57 -13.41
N GLY A 244 0.98 -38.93 -12.31
CA GLY A 244 2.27 -39.14 -11.64
C GLY A 244 3.49 -38.51 -12.30
N VAL A 245 3.34 -37.82 -13.46
CA VAL A 245 4.46 -37.16 -14.18
C VAL A 245 4.27 -35.64 -14.17
N GLY A 246 3.04 -35.14 -14.37
CA GLY A 246 2.74 -33.71 -14.48
C GLY A 246 3.27 -33.11 -15.79
N VAL A 247 3.72 -31.83 -15.75
CA VAL A 247 4.35 -31.10 -16.86
C VAL A 247 5.77 -30.76 -16.46
N THR A 248 6.75 -31.35 -17.13
CA THR A 248 8.17 -31.24 -16.79
C THR A 248 8.87 -30.09 -17.51
N TRP A 249 10.11 -29.74 -17.09
CA TRP A 249 10.91 -28.73 -17.77
C TRP A 249 11.18 -29.03 -19.25
N PRO A 250 11.51 -30.29 -19.68
CA PRO A 250 11.59 -30.64 -21.10
C PRO A 250 10.29 -30.37 -21.87
N ASP A 251 9.10 -30.58 -21.25
CA ASP A 251 7.82 -30.28 -21.90
C ASP A 251 7.64 -28.76 -22.09
N VAL A 252 8.01 -27.96 -21.08
CA VAL A 252 8.04 -26.51 -21.17
C VAL A 252 8.93 -26.05 -22.33
N MET A 253 10.16 -26.54 -22.37
CA MET A 253 11.11 -26.21 -23.45
C MET A 253 10.64 -26.67 -24.85
N ALA A 254 9.84 -27.71 -24.91
CA ALA A 254 9.26 -28.17 -26.18
C ALA A 254 8.15 -27.21 -26.65
N ALA A 255 7.28 -26.77 -25.76
CA ALA A 255 6.22 -25.81 -26.02
C ALA A 255 6.77 -24.42 -26.40
N ASN A 256 7.83 -23.96 -25.73
CA ASN A 256 8.51 -22.70 -26.04
C ASN A 256 9.01 -22.59 -27.47
N LYS A 257 9.44 -23.71 -28.10
CA LYS A 257 9.84 -23.73 -29.52
C LYS A 257 8.72 -23.34 -30.47
N SER A 258 7.48 -23.48 -30.04
CA SER A 258 6.27 -23.08 -30.75
C SER A 258 5.70 -21.75 -30.29
N GLY A 259 6.41 -20.98 -29.46
CA GLY A 259 5.91 -19.68 -28.93
C GLY A 259 4.90 -19.77 -27.80
N VAL A 260 4.74 -20.95 -27.20
CA VAL A 260 3.80 -21.17 -26.12
C VAL A 260 4.51 -21.00 -24.78
N LEU A 261 4.01 -20.06 -23.97
CA LEU A 261 4.47 -19.83 -22.61
C LEU A 261 3.80 -20.84 -21.66
N VAL A 262 4.59 -21.45 -20.77
CA VAL A 262 4.09 -22.51 -19.88
C VAL A 262 4.47 -22.23 -18.43
N LYS A 263 3.49 -22.01 -17.57
CA LYS A 263 3.68 -21.94 -16.12
C LYS A 263 3.38 -23.34 -15.54
N SER A 264 4.41 -24.12 -15.23
CA SER A 264 4.26 -25.48 -14.69
C SER A 264 4.39 -25.49 -13.18
N ARG A 265 3.40 -26.07 -12.47
CA ARG A 265 3.42 -26.23 -11.02
C ARG A 265 4.67 -26.93 -10.52
N GLN A 266 5.06 -28.04 -11.19
CA GLN A 266 6.23 -28.80 -10.80
C GLN A 266 7.52 -27.99 -11.00
N VAL A 267 7.66 -27.31 -12.11
CA VAL A 267 8.87 -26.53 -12.47
C VAL A 267 9.04 -25.30 -11.55
N VAL A 268 7.95 -24.66 -11.18
CA VAL A 268 8.00 -23.51 -10.24
C VAL A 268 8.36 -23.97 -8.82
N LEU A 269 7.85 -25.13 -8.38
CA LEU A 269 8.11 -25.65 -7.02
C LEU A 269 9.48 -26.31 -6.88
N ASP A 270 10.01 -26.87 -7.97
CA ASP A 270 11.33 -27.52 -8.03
C ASP A 270 12.03 -27.11 -9.32
N PRO A 271 12.61 -25.89 -9.35
CA PRO A 271 13.20 -25.34 -10.58
C PRO A 271 14.47 -26.11 -10.99
N PRO A 272 14.71 -26.24 -12.31
CA PRO A 272 15.93 -26.85 -12.82
C PRO A 272 17.16 -26.00 -12.46
N PRO A 273 18.38 -26.61 -12.47
CA PRO A 273 19.60 -25.85 -12.23
C PRO A 273 19.79 -24.76 -13.30
N GLU A 274 20.35 -23.60 -12.91
CA GLU A 274 20.58 -22.45 -13.82
C GLU A 274 21.29 -22.84 -15.13
N SER A 275 22.18 -23.83 -15.06
CA SER A 275 22.87 -24.35 -16.23
C SER A 275 21.94 -24.98 -17.30
N GLU A 276 20.72 -25.36 -16.95
CA GLU A 276 19.71 -25.92 -17.81
C GLU A 276 18.68 -24.91 -18.31
N ILE A 277 18.77 -23.65 -17.82
CA ILE A 277 17.84 -22.56 -18.17
C ILE A 277 18.51 -21.66 -19.23
N PRO A 278 18.07 -21.70 -20.51
CA PRO A 278 18.71 -20.95 -21.60
C PRO A 278 18.67 -19.43 -21.39
N LEU A 279 17.57 -18.89 -20.81
CA LEU A 279 17.42 -17.47 -20.56
C LEU A 279 18.34 -16.99 -19.41
N ALA A 280 18.52 -17.76 -18.35
CA ALA A 280 19.47 -17.46 -17.29
C ALA A 280 20.92 -17.44 -17.79
N ARG A 281 21.26 -18.31 -18.74
CA ARG A 281 22.60 -18.30 -19.41
C ARG A 281 22.85 -17.03 -20.23
N LYS A 282 21.81 -16.31 -20.66
CA LYS A 282 21.94 -14.97 -21.29
C LYS A 282 22.12 -13.85 -20.24
N GLY A 283 22.14 -14.17 -18.94
CA GLY A 283 22.29 -13.20 -17.86
C GLY A 283 20.97 -12.54 -17.42
N VAL A 284 19.83 -13.09 -17.79
CA VAL A 284 18.52 -12.63 -17.32
C VAL A 284 18.23 -13.32 -15.99
N GLU A 285 18.20 -12.52 -14.94
CA GLU A 285 17.85 -12.99 -13.59
C GLU A 285 16.34 -12.88 -13.35
N ALA A 286 15.82 -13.72 -12.45
CA ALA A 286 14.46 -13.57 -11.94
C ALA A 286 14.29 -12.21 -11.25
N TYR A 287 13.06 -11.69 -11.22
CA TYR A 287 12.79 -10.49 -10.42
C TYR A 287 13.19 -10.72 -8.98
N PRO A 288 13.88 -9.74 -8.34
CA PRO A 288 14.23 -9.87 -6.94
C PRO A 288 12.96 -10.04 -6.11
N ASP A 289 12.97 -11.06 -5.24
CA ASP A 289 11.86 -11.34 -4.35
C ASP A 289 11.66 -10.16 -3.38
N SER A 290 10.59 -9.41 -3.55
CA SER A 290 10.21 -8.28 -2.70
C SER A 290 9.81 -8.69 -1.27
N SER A 291 9.69 -9.99 -0.99
CA SER A 291 9.37 -10.52 0.34
C SER A 291 10.42 -10.17 1.41
N GLY A 292 11.68 -9.96 0.99
CA GLY A 292 12.79 -9.60 1.88
C GLY A 292 12.60 -8.24 2.57
N GLU A 293 12.03 -7.26 1.88
CA GLU A 293 11.86 -5.89 2.40
C GLU A 293 10.77 -5.83 3.46
N LEU A 294 9.63 -6.46 3.21
CA LEU A 294 8.51 -6.50 4.14
C LEU A 294 8.88 -7.30 5.39
N SER A 295 9.68 -8.37 5.25
CA SER A 295 10.16 -9.16 6.38
C SER A 295 11.07 -8.34 7.32
N ALA A 296 11.87 -7.45 6.78
CA ALA A 296 12.77 -6.61 7.56
C ALA A 296 12.05 -5.50 8.33
N ALA A 297 11.04 -4.88 7.72
CA ALA A 297 10.15 -3.94 8.41
C ALA A 297 9.42 -4.65 9.56
N LEU A 298 8.92 -5.87 9.32
CA LEU A 298 8.27 -6.69 10.32
C LEU A 298 9.19 -7.02 11.50
N VAL A 299 10.44 -7.44 11.24
CA VAL A 299 11.45 -7.70 12.30
C VAL A 299 11.69 -6.46 13.16
N THR A 300 11.75 -5.28 12.55
CA THR A 300 11.91 -4.01 13.28
C THR A 300 10.71 -3.75 14.20
N VAL A 301 9.50 -3.90 13.70
CA VAL A 301 8.25 -3.72 14.47
C VAL A 301 8.17 -4.72 15.62
N VAL A 302 8.48 -5.99 15.39
CA VAL A 302 8.49 -7.04 16.42
C VAL A 302 9.53 -6.76 17.50
N ALA A 303 10.75 -6.34 17.13
CA ALA A 303 11.81 -6.00 18.08
C ALA A 303 11.40 -4.82 19.00
N MET A 304 10.78 -3.77 18.42
CA MET A 304 10.25 -2.64 19.18
C MET A 304 9.07 -3.07 20.08
N ALA A 305 8.18 -3.93 19.63
CA ALA A 305 7.07 -4.46 20.42
C ALA A 305 7.56 -5.26 21.64
N ILE A 306 8.60 -6.07 21.49
CA ILE A 306 9.24 -6.80 22.61
C ILE A 306 9.76 -5.82 23.68
N LEU A 307 10.47 -4.79 23.24
CA LEU A 307 10.98 -3.77 24.15
C LEU A 307 9.84 -3.05 24.88
N GLU A 308 8.78 -2.70 24.16
CA GLU A 308 7.56 -2.10 24.73
C GLU A 308 6.96 -2.96 25.85
N ILE A 309 6.80 -4.28 25.61
CA ILE A 309 6.26 -5.20 26.62
C ILE A 309 7.11 -5.20 27.90
N VAL A 310 8.45 -5.26 27.77
CA VAL A 310 9.37 -5.23 28.93
C VAL A 310 9.19 -3.96 29.73
N LEU A 311 9.05 -2.84 29.05
CA LEU A 311 8.93 -1.52 29.68
C LEU A 311 7.57 -1.30 30.35
N LEU A 312 6.49 -1.77 29.73
CA LEU A 312 5.13 -1.73 30.28
C LEU A 312 4.98 -2.62 31.53
N ALA A 313 5.48 -3.84 31.48
CA ALA A 313 5.32 -4.82 32.57
C ALA A 313 6.24 -4.53 33.78
N GLY A 314 7.43 -3.93 33.56
CA GLY A 314 8.42 -3.67 34.60
C GLY A 314 7.90 -2.92 35.83
N PRO A 315 7.22 -1.76 35.69
CA PRO A 315 6.60 -1.02 36.79
C PRO A 315 5.61 -1.82 37.62
N ALA A 316 4.80 -2.68 37.00
CA ALA A 316 3.81 -3.51 37.69
C ALA A 316 4.49 -4.56 38.59
N PHE A 317 5.57 -5.18 38.12
CA PHE A 317 6.39 -6.08 38.94
C PHE A 317 7.12 -5.34 40.07
N ALA A 318 7.61 -4.12 39.82
CA ALA A 318 8.27 -3.31 40.83
C ALA A 318 7.32 -2.94 41.99
N VAL A 319 6.07 -2.57 41.68
CA VAL A 319 5.02 -2.29 42.69
C VAL A 319 4.62 -3.57 43.43
N GLY A 320 4.50 -4.70 42.70
CA GLY A 320 4.26 -6.03 43.29
C GLY A 320 5.31 -6.39 44.33
N ALA A 321 6.58 -6.30 43.96
CA ALA A 321 7.70 -6.59 44.86
C ALA A 321 7.77 -5.66 46.08
N ARG A 322 7.36 -4.39 45.94
CA ARG A 322 7.28 -3.42 47.05
C ARG A 322 6.15 -3.75 48.04
N ARG A 323 5.00 -4.17 47.59
CA ARG A 323 3.87 -4.58 48.46
C ARG A 323 4.15 -5.90 49.17
N SER A 324 4.85 -6.82 48.55
CA SER A 324 5.23 -8.11 49.12
C SER A 324 6.45 -8.02 50.03
N ARG A 325 6.97 -6.80 50.35
CA ARG A 325 8.21 -6.62 51.15
C ARG A 325 8.17 -7.33 52.51
N ARG A 326 7.05 -7.20 53.25
CA ARG A 326 6.91 -7.88 54.55
C ARG A 326 6.95 -9.38 54.40
N GLN A 327 6.32 -9.95 53.40
CA GLN A 327 6.31 -11.39 53.12
C GLN A 327 7.71 -11.86 52.67
N LEU A 328 8.42 -11.07 51.85
CA LEU A 328 9.82 -11.36 51.46
C LEU A 328 10.79 -11.20 52.65
N GLY A 329 10.50 -10.24 53.55
CA GLY A 329 11.25 -10.09 54.82
C GLY A 329 11.07 -11.28 55.76
N LEU A 330 9.85 -11.80 55.92
CA LEU A 330 9.54 -13.00 56.68
C LEU A 330 10.24 -14.25 56.11
N LEU A 331 10.33 -14.33 54.76
CA LEU A 331 11.14 -15.41 54.13
C LEU A 331 12.62 -15.34 54.51
N GLY A 332 13.18 -14.11 54.67
CA GLY A 332 14.54 -13.89 55.14
C GLY A 332 14.74 -14.25 56.62
N THR A 333 13.77 -13.98 57.49
CA THR A 333 13.83 -14.37 58.90
C THR A 333 13.70 -15.88 59.12
N CYS A 334 13.02 -16.59 58.21
CA CYS A 334 12.93 -18.03 58.18
C CYS A 334 14.13 -18.73 57.50
N GLY A 335 15.27 -18.03 57.31
CA GLY A 335 16.50 -18.61 56.76
C GLY A 335 16.60 -18.58 55.23
N GLY A 336 15.70 -17.86 54.54
CA GLY A 336 15.75 -17.68 53.09
C GLY A 336 16.88 -16.77 52.66
N ASP A 337 17.79 -17.25 51.78
CA ASP A 337 18.93 -16.50 51.22
C ASP A 337 18.41 -15.55 50.09
N ARG A 338 19.27 -14.58 49.71
CA ARG A 338 19.03 -13.63 48.58
C ARG A 338 18.62 -14.35 47.29
N ARG A 339 19.13 -15.57 47.06
CA ARG A 339 18.76 -16.39 45.89
C ARG A 339 17.31 -16.84 45.95
N HIS A 340 16.77 -17.18 47.13
CA HIS A 340 15.37 -17.55 47.29
C HIS A 340 14.42 -16.38 47.05
N VAL A 341 14.78 -15.17 47.53
CA VAL A 341 14.00 -13.95 47.26
C VAL A 341 13.95 -13.66 45.77
N ARG A 342 15.10 -13.77 45.06
CA ARG A 342 15.13 -13.60 43.58
C ARG A 342 14.26 -14.65 42.90
N ALA A 343 14.38 -15.93 43.29
CA ALA A 343 13.63 -17.03 42.71
C ALA A 343 12.10 -16.82 42.84
N VAL A 344 11.60 -16.31 43.98
CA VAL A 344 10.19 -16.03 44.18
C VAL A 344 9.69 -14.91 43.28
N VAL A 345 10.42 -13.81 43.13
CA VAL A 345 10.03 -12.68 42.28
C VAL A 345 10.13 -13.03 40.82
N LEU A 346 11.21 -13.75 40.39
CA LEU A 346 11.36 -14.27 39.03
C LEU A 346 10.31 -15.35 38.72
N GLY A 347 9.95 -16.18 39.71
CA GLY A 347 8.86 -17.14 39.60
C GLY A 347 7.50 -16.47 39.33
N GLY A 348 7.27 -15.27 39.91
CA GLY A 348 6.14 -14.41 39.58
C GLY A 348 6.16 -13.96 38.14
N GLY A 349 7.35 -13.55 37.61
CA GLY A 349 7.54 -13.21 36.20
C GLY A 349 7.25 -14.38 35.27
N LEU A 350 7.73 -15.58 35.63
CA LEU A 350 7.50 -16.81 34.87
C LEU A 350 6.01 -17.21 34.82
N VAL A 351 5.31 -17.17 35.96
CA VAL A 351 3.89 -17.55 36.04
C VAL A 351 2.99 -16.55 35.32
N LEU A 352 3.19 -15.23 35.57
CA LEU A 352 2.36 -14.20 34.96
C LEU A 352 2.75 -13.96 33.49
N GLY A 353 4.04 -14.10 33.16
CA GLY A 353 4.55 -14.02 31.81
C GLY A 353 4.02 -15.15 30.94
N GLY A 354 4.08 -16.39 31.46
CA GLY A 354 3.54 -17.56 30.77
C GLY A 354 2.03 -17.51 30.58
N ALA A 355 1.30 -17.06 31.62
CA ALA A 355 -0.16 -16.86 31.51
C ALA A 355 -0.50 -15.74 30.51
N GLY A 356 0.28 -14.65 30.47
CA GLY A 356 0.11 -13.54 29.53
C GLY A 356 0.42 -13.97 28.09
N ALA A 357 1.52 -14.69 27.89
CA ALA A 357 1.90 -15.22 26.58
C ALA A 357 0.84 -16.20 26.04
N ALA A 358 0.40 -17.17 26.85
CA ALA A 358 -0.62 -18.13 26.45
C ALA A 358 -1.98 -17.44 26.14
N ALA A 359 -2.38 -16.48 26.98
CA ALA A 359 -3.58 -15.70 26.75
C ALA A 359 -3.45 -14.84 25.47
N GLY A 360 -2.29 -14.18 25.27
CA GLY A 360 -2.02 -13.36 24.10
C GLY A 360 -2.09 -14.15 22.81
N VAL A 361 -1.40 -15.30 22.75
CA VAL A 361 -1.44 -16.20 21.58
C VAL A 361 -2.87 -16.69 21.34
N GLY A 362 -3.55 -17.20 22.38
CA GLY A 362 -4.92 -17.72 22.24
C GLY A 362 -5.93 -16.66 21.78
N VAL A 363 -5.87 -15.45 22.34
CA VAL A 363 -6.76 -14.35 21.94
C VAL A 363 -6.36 -13.82 20.57
N GLY A 364 -5.06 -13.76 20.22
CA GLY A 364 -4.56 -13.37 18.90
C GLY A 364 -5.11 -14.25 17.81
N LEU A 365 -4.99 -15.59 18.00
CA LEU A 365 -5.56 -16.58 17.08
C LEU A 365 -7.08 -16.42 16.93
N ALA A 366 -7.76 -16.26 18.05
CA ALA A 366 -9.22 -16.06 18.04
C ALA A 366 -9.60 -14.76 17.33
N ALA A 367 -8.85 -13.69 17.55
CA ALA A 367 -9.09 -12.40 16.89
C ALA A 367 -8.91 -12.52 15.37
N THR A 368 -7.80 -13.11 14.91
CA THR A 368 -7.59 -13.35 13.46
C THR A 368 -8.72 -14.19 12.86
N ALA A 369 -9.16 -15.25 13.55
CA ALA A 369 -10.25 -16.10 13.08
C ALA A 369 -11.60 -15.35 13.01
N VAL A 370 -11.92 -14.50 14.01
CA VAL A 370 -13.17 -13.73 14.06
C VAL A 370 -13.18 -12.62 13.02
N PHE A 371 -12.05 -11.90 12.88
CA PHE A 371 -11.93 -10.78 11.94
C PHE A 371 -11.51 -11.19 10.53
N ARG A 372 -11.31 -12.49 10.29
CA ARG A 372 -10.93 -13.05 8.99
C ARG A 372 -11.71 -12.44 7.82
N PRO A 373 -13.06 -12.40 7.80
CA PRO A 373 -13.78 -11.89 6.63
C PRO A 373 -13.49 -10.40 6.35
N VAL A 374 -13.30 -9.60 7.41
CA VAL A 374 -12.97 -8.17 7.26
C VAL A 374 -11.54 -8.00 6.74
N ILE A 375 -10.60 -8.83 7.21
CA ILE A 375 -9.21 -8.78 6.78
C ILE A 375 -9.08 -9.22 5.32
N GLU A 376 -9.79 -10.29 4.91
CA GLU A 376 -9.84 -10.78 3.53
C GLU A 376 -10.42 -9.74 2.57
N GLU A 377 -11.52 -9.09 2.94
CA GLU A 377 -12.14 -8.04 2.13
C GLU A 377 -11.22 -6.82 2.00
N TRP A 378 -10.51 -6.46 3.07
CA TRP A 378 -9.53 -5.37 3.05
C TRP A 378 -8.26 -5.72 2.26
N ALA A 379 -7.76 -6.95 2.39
CA ALA A 379 -6.59 -7.43 1.65
C ALA A 379 -6.89 -7.71 0.17
N GLY A 380 -8.17 -7.85 -0.20
CA GLY A 380 -8.60 -8.15 -1.55
C GLY A 380 -8.34 -9.60 -1.98
N ASN A 381 -8.01 -10.50 -1.04
CA ASN A 381 -7.78 -11.92 -1.31
C ASN A 381 -8.33 -12.82 -0.20
N ARG A 382 -8.70 -14.05 -0.55
CA ARG A 382 -9.13 -15.06 0.42
C ARG A 382 -7.92 -15.76 1.05
N PHE A 383 -8.00 -16.02 2.34
CA PHE A 383 -7.07 -16.94 2.98
C PHE A 383 -7.43 -18.37 2.57
N VAL A 384 -6.56 -19.02 1.82
CA VAL A 384 -6.71 -20.44 1.46
C VAL A 384 -6.84 -21.27 2.75
N SER A 385 -5.99 -20.94 3.73
CA SER A 385 -6.05 -21.46 5.09
C SER A 385 -5.57 -20.40 6.08
N ILE A 386 -5.98 -20.52 7.35
CA ILE A 386 -5.28 -19.79 8.41
C ILE A 386 -3.91 -20.44 8.56
N SER A 387 -2.89 -19.78 8.01
CA SER A 387 -1.52 -20.29 8.00
C SER A 387 -0.92 -20.21 9.41
N LEU A 388 -0.86 -21.35 10.09
CA LEU A 388 -0.29 -21.47 11.43
C LEU A 388 1.09 -22.13 11.34
N ASN A 389 2.12 -21.41 11.76
CA ASN A 389 3.44 -22.00 11.98
C ASN A 389 3.63 -22.30 13.48
N PRO A 390 3.54 -23.56 13.92
CA PRO A 390 3.66 -23.90 15.34
C PRO A 390 5.01 -23.46 15.97
N MET A 391 6.08 -23.44 15.18
CA MET A 391 7.40 -23.03 15.66
C MET A 391 7.42 -21.52 15.96
N GLU A 392 6.82 -20.70 15.11
CA GLU A 392 6.76 -19.23 15.32
C GLU A 392 5.83 -18.87 16.46
N LEU A 393 4.66 -19.50 16.54
CA LEU A 393 3.77 -19.34 17.69
C LEU A 393 4.47 -19.74 19.01
N LEU A 394 5.29 -20.79 18.99
CA LEU A 394 6.12 -21.16 20.12
C LEU A 394 7.18 -20.09 20.41
N ILE A 395 7.84 -19.56 19.38
CA ILE A 395 8.83 -18.49 19.52
C ILE A 395 8.17 -17.24 20.13
N ILE A 396 7.00 -16.83 19.63
CA ILE A 396 6.23 -15.69 20.16
C ILE A 396 5.84 -15.95 21.63
N ALA A 397 5.38 -17.15 21.96
CA ALA A 397 5.07 -17.52 23.35
C ALA A 397 6.31 -17.50 24.26
N VAL A 398 7.44 -18.01 23.79
CA VAL A 398 8.73 -17.98 24.51
C VAL A 398 9.24 -16.56 24.68
N ILE A 399 9.12 -15.72 23.66
CA ILE A 399 9.43 -14.29 23.73
C ILE A 399 8.57 -13.60 24.81
N GLY A 400 7.26 -13.83 24.81
CA GLY A 400 6.35 -13.32 25.83
C GLY A 400 6.72 -13.78 27.25
N LEU A 401 7.11 -15.04 27.40
CA LEU A 401 7.61 -15.62 28.66
C LEU A 401 8.92 -14.96 29.12
N ILE A 402 9.91 -14.85 28.23
CA ILE A 402 11.21 -14.20 28.48
C ILE A 402 10.99 -12.75 28.84
N THR A 403 10.11 -12.05 28.15
CA THR A 403 9.75 -10.67 28.39
C THR A 403 9.18 -10.47 29.80
N GLY A 404 8.27 -11.36 30.23
CA GLY A 404 7.75 -11.37 31.60
C GLY A 404 8.86 -11.62 32.64
N LEU A 405 9.84 -12.49 32.34
CA LEU A 405 11.00 -12.74 33.17
C LEU A 405 11.94 -11.54 33.25
N LEU A 406 12.23 -10.89 32.13
CA LEU A 406 13.06 -9.68 32.04
C LEU A 406 12.42 -8.51 32.78
N ALA A 407 11.10 -8.31 32.66
CA ALA A 407 10.35 -7.31 33.39
C ALA A 407 10.42 -7.51 34.92
N ALA A 408 10.48 -8.76 35.39
CA ALA A 408 10.65 -9.11 36.78
C ALA A 408 12.12 -9.05 37.27
N PHE A 409 13.12 -9.05 36.37
CA PHE A 409 14.53 -9.20 36.69
C PHE A 409 15.07 -8.02 37.51
N ALA A 410 14.86 -6.79 37.07
CA ALA A 410 15.31 -5.59 37.80
C ALA A 410 14.64 -5.46 39.17
N PRO A 411 13.29 -5.63 39.32
CA PRO A 411 12.64 -5.72 40.62
C PRO A 411 13.18 -6.83 41.53
N ALA A 412 13.51 -8.00 40.99
CA ALA A 412 14.05 -9.13 41.75
C ALA A 412 15.44 -8.81 42.34
N ILE A 413 16.33 -8.18 41.56
CA ILE A 413 17.62 -7.73 42.05
C ILE A 413 17.47 -6.69 43.16
N VAL A 414 16.61 -5.71 42.97
CA VAL A 414 16.39 -4.65 43.96
C VAL A 414 15.80 -5.23 45.24
N ALA A 415 14.83 -6.11 45.16
CA ALA A 415 14.21 -6.76 46.32
C ALA A 415 15.22 -7.63 47.10
N SER A 416 16.07 -8.37 46.39
CA SER A 416 17.08 -9.26 47.01
C SER A 416 18.24 -8.51 47.68
N ARG A 417 18.47 -7.24 47.34
CA ARG A 417 19.54 -6.42 47.94
C ARG A 417 19.07 -5.60 49.15
N GLN A 418 17.76 -5.65 49.52
CA GLN A 418 17.24 -4.99 50.71
C GLN A 418 17.60 -5.76 51.97
N SER A 419 17.99 -5.03 53.05
CA SER A 419 18.21 -5.68 54.36
C SER A 419 16.88 -6.07 54.99
N VAL A 420 16.93 -7.17 55.75
CA VAL A 420 15.73 -7.69 56.46
C VAL A 420 15.16 -6.59 57.40
N LEU A 421 16.07 -5.82 58.03
CA LEU A 421 15.71 -4.72 58.94
C LEU A 421 14.99 -3.59 58.21
N GLU A 422 15.46 -3.19 57.00
CA GLU A 422 14.77 -2.17 56.19
C GLU A 422 13.37 -2.65 55.68
N SER A 423 13.22 -3.95 55.40
CA SER A 423 11.98 -4.55 54.92
C SER A 423 10.93 -4.64 56.02
N LEU A 424 11.33 -4.75 57.32
CA LEU A 424 10.43 -4.83 58.48
C LEU A 424 10.13 -3.46 59.04
N THR A 425 11.11 -2.51 59.14
CA THR A 425 11.00 -1.20 59.76
C THR A 425 10.46 -0.10 58.84
N GLY A 426 10.44 -0.33 57.50
CA GLY A 426 9.92 0.64 56.54
C GLY A 426 10.76 1.91 56.35
N ARG A 427 11.91 2.04 57.00
CA ARG A 427 12.79 3.20 56.83
C ARG A 427 13.46 3.20 55.45
N ARG A 428 13.32 4.33 54.74
CA ARG A 428 13.88 4.52 53.36
C ARG A 428 15.25 5.18 53.48
N GLY A 429 16.32 4.50 53.03
CA GLY A 429 17.63 5.13 52.77
C GLY A 429 17.56 6.00 51.52
N VAL A 430 18.13 7.20 51.55
CA VAL A 430 18.20 8.09 50.38
C VAL A 430 19.30 7.58 49.46
N ARG A 431 18.94 6.96 48.32
CA ARG A 431 19.93 6.57 47.30
C ARG A 431 20.36 7.78 46.50
N ARG A 432 21.65 8.07 46.45
CA ARG A 432 22.26 9.05 45.54
C ARG A 432 22.08 8.55 44.10
N SER A 433 21.64 9.40 43.20
CA SER A 433 21.52 9.07 41.76
C SER A 433 22.92 9.00 41.16
N SER A 434 23.21 7.91 40.47
CA SER A 434 24.44 7.77 39.65
C SER A 434 24.40 8.77 38.49
N ARG A 435 25.49 9.51 38.28
CA ARG A 435 25.66 10.37 37.08
C ARG A 435 26.19 9.59 35.87
N VAL A 436 26.66 8.37 36.08
CA VAL A 436 27.26 7.51 35.06
C VAL A 436 26.19 6.95 34.11
N LEU A 437 25.05 6.53 34.64
CA LEU A 437 24.01 5.88 33.86
C LEU A 437 23.45 6.78 32.72
N PRO A 438 23.17 8.07 32.93
CA PRO A 438 22.69 8.93 31.83
C PRO A 438 23.75 9.25 30.77
N VAL A 439 25.03 9.36 31.19
CA VAL A 439 26.12 9.56 30.22
C VAL A 439 26.31 8.32 29.38
N LEU A 440 26.29 7.13 29.98
CA LEU A 440 26.31 5.87 29.25
C LEU A 440 25.07 5.77 28.31
N GLY A 441 23.87 6.18 28.78
CA GLY A 441 22.66 6.23 27.99
C GLY A 441 22.79 7.13 26.75
N ALA A 442 23.36 8.32 26.92
CA ALA A 442 23.61 9.23 25.79
C ALA A 442 24.63 8.65 24.79
N CYS A 443 25.68 7.96 25.26
CA CYS A 443 26.61 7.27 24.37
C CYS A 443 25.93 6.12 23.61
N VAL A 444 25.11 5.31 24.29
CA VAL A 444 24.34 4.21 23.65
C VAL A 444 23.33 4.76 22.65
N LEU A 445 22.64 5.87 22.96
CA LEU A 445 21.74 6.56 22.03
C LEU A 445 22.50 7.00 20.77
N ALA A 446 23.64 7.66 20.94
CA ALA A 446 24.43 8.14 19.79
C ALA A 446 24.95 6.98 18.93
N ILE A 447 25.43 5.91 19.55
CA ILE A 447 25.87 4.68 18.85
C ILE A 447 24.68 4.05 18.11
N GLY A 448 23.53 3.90 18.76
CA GLY A 448 22.33 3.33 18.16
C GLY A 448 21.84 4.13 16.94
N CYS A 449 21.79 5.47 17.05
CA CYS A 449 21.47 6.33 15.91
C CYS A 449 22.51 6.19 14.79
N ALA A 450 23.80 6.14 15.10
CA ALA A 450 24.85 5.97 14.10
C ALA A 450 24.75 4.62 13.37
N VAL A 451 24.46 3.53 14.10
CA VAL A 451 24.26 2.19 13.51
C VAL A 451 23.01 2.15 12.65
N ALA A 452 21.89 2.78 13.08
CA ALA A 452 20.68 2.85 12.29
C ALA A 452 20.88 3.63 10.98
N VAL A 453 21.54 4.78 11.04
CA VAL A 453 21.88 5.59 9.84
C VAL A 453 22.84 4.83 8.93
N TYR A 454 23.87 4.18 9.49
CA TYR A 454 24.79 3.36 8.71
C TYR A 454 24.06 2.21 8.01
N GLY A 455 23.18 1.48 8.73
CA GLY A 455 22.33 0.44 8.14
C GLY A 455 21.45 0.98 7.00
N GLY A 456 20.88 2.18 7.18
CA GLY A 456 20.10 2.86 6.14
C GLY A 456 20.93 3.17 4.89
N THR A 457 22.14 3.72 5.05
CA THR A 457 23.03 4.03 3.91
C THR A 457 23.64 2.79 3.27
N ASP A 458 23.78 1.70 4.02
CA ASP A 458 24.28 0.41 3.50
C ASP A 458 23.19 -0.45 2.85
N GLY A 459 21.91 -0.12 3.04
CA GLY A 459 20.78 -0.90 2.55
C GLY A 459 20.45 -2.10 3.44
N ASN A 460 20.94 -2.15 4.67
CA ASN A 460 20.78 -3.28 5.58
C ASN A 460 19.74 -2.98 6.66
N SER A 461 18.51 -3.41 6.42
CA SER A 461 17.36 -3.22 7.31
C SER A 461 17.54 -3.90 8.70
N THR A 462 18.31 -5.00 8.78
CA THR A 462 18.62 -5.64 10.06
C THR A 462 19.49 -4.74 10.95
N LEU A 463 20.46 -4.03 10.35
CA LEU A 463 21.26 -3.03 11.08
C LEU A 463 20.41 -1.82 11.50
N VAL A 464 19.43 -1.41 10.66
CA VAL A 464 18.48 -0.36 11.04
C VAL A 464 17.68 -0.78 12.26
N ALA A 465 17.15 -2.00 12.29
CA ALA A 465 16.42 -2.54 13.44
C ALA A 465 17.27 -2.58 14.70
N ALA A 466 18.47 -3.14 14.62
CA ALA A 466 19.41 -3.25 15.75
C ALA A 466 19.84 -1.87 16.28
N GLY A 467 20.12 -0.93 15.38
CA GLY A 467 20.47 0.46 15.70
C GLY A 467 19.32 1.19 16.39
N SER A 468 18.10 1.05 15.88
CA SER A 468 16.88 1.69 16.42
C SER A 468 16.57 1.20 17.84
N VAL A 469 16.59 -0.12 18.07
CA VAL A 469 16.42 -0.71 19.42
C VAL A 469 17.50 -0.23 20.37
N THR A 470 18.77 -0.16 19.91
CA THR A 470 19.89 0.34 20.72
C THR A 470 19.71 1.81 21.07
N ALA A 471 19.28 2.65 20.11
CA ALA A 471 18.98 4.06 20.35
C ALA A 471 17.86 4.24 21.37
N GLU A 472 16.79 3.47 21.28
CA GLU A 472 15.67 3.50 22.21
C GLU A 472 16.10 3.10 23.64
N LEU A 473 16.92 2.06 23.79
CA LEU A 473 17.52 1.67 25.07
C LEU A 473 18.41 2.77 25.67
N GLY A 474 19.17 3.47 24.81
CA GLY A 474 19.96 4.63 25.23
C GLY A 474 19.11 5.79 25.73
N LEU A 475 18.04 6.12 25.00
CA LEU A 475 17.08 7.17 25.37
C LEU A 475 16.38 6.82 26.70
N LEU A 476 16.00 5.57 26.87
CA LEU A 476 15.41 5.04 28.10
C LEU A 476 16.29 5.27 29.33
N ALA A 477 17.60 5.04 29.20
CA ALA A 477 18.55 5.30 30.28
C ALA A 477 18.68 6.81 30.62
N CYS A 478 18.34 7.70 29.68
CA CYS A 478 18.33 9.16 29.86
C CYS A 478 17.05 9.70 30.54
N ILE A 479 15.92 8.98 30.48
CA ILE A 479 14.61 9.46 30.99
C ILE A 479 14.67 10.01 32.41
N PRO A 480 15.34 9.36 33.41
CA PRO A 480 15.38 9.88 34.77
C PRO A 480 16.03 11.27 34.90
N VAL A 481 16.96 11.61 34.00
CA VAL A 481 17.60 12.94 33.97
C VAL A 481 16.71 13.94 33.25
N ILE A 482 16.06 13.54 32.16
CA ILE A 482 15.13 14.37 31.40
C ILE A 482 13.96 14.79 32.30
N VAL A 483 13.34 13.85 33.03
CA VAL A 483 12.27 14.13 34.00
C VAL A 483 12.78 15.05 35.12
N GLY A 484 14.00 14.86 35.58
CA GLY A 484 14.64 15.74 36.58
C GLY A 484 14.86 17.18 36.08
N PHE A 485 15.21 17.34 34.80
CA PHE A 485 15.40 18.63 34.14
C PHE A 485 14.06 19.36 33.95
N LEU A 486 13.02 18.65 33.49
CA LEU A 486 11.67 19.20 33.36
C LEU A 486 11.11 19.75 34.67
N GLY A 487 11.46 19.12 35.82
CA GLY A 487 11.12 19.63 37.14
C GLY A 487 11.68 21.02 37.47
N ARG A 488 12.84 21.40 36.86
CA ARG A 488 13.43 22.74 36.99
C ARG A 488 12.70 23.79 36.14
N LEU A 489 12.27 23.41 34.93
CA LEU A 489 11.51 24.27 34.04
C LEU A 489 10.13 24.64 34.60
N GLY A 490 9.57 23.79 35.48
CA GLY A 490 8.26 24.02 36.09
C GLY A 490 8.16 25.23 37.04
N SER A 491 9.24 25.95 37.32
CA SER A 491 9.23 27.11 38.25
C SER A 491 8.32 28.28 37.81
N ARG A 492 8.08 28.43 36.49
CA ARG A 492 7.28 29.49 35.86
C ARG A 492 5.81 29.15 35.70
N LEU A 493 5.39 27.91 36.03
CA LEU A 493 4.02 27.43 35.82
C LEU A 493 3.09 27.73 37.03
N PRO A 494 1.75 27.76 36.84
CA PRO A 494 0.77 27.82 37.87
C PRO A 494 0.93 26.70 38.92
N LEU A 495 0.31 26.87 40.12
CA LEU A 495 0.55 25.98 41.27
C LEU A 495 0.41 24.48 40.95
N SER A 496 -0.73 24.07 40.34
CA SER A 496 -1.02 22.63 40.09
C SER A 496 -0.07 21.95 39.13
N PRO A 497 0.25 22.46 37.93
CA PRO A 497 1.24 21.85 37.02
C PRO A 497 2.68 21.95 37.59
N ARG A 498 3.01 23.03 38.31
CA ARG A 498 4.32 23.18 39.02
C ARG A 498 4.52 22.10 40.05
N LEU A 499 3.50 21.82 40.86
CA LEU A 499 3.54 20.76 41.86
C LEU A 499 3.66 19.37 41.21
N ALA A 500 2.92 19.13 40.13
CA ALA A 500 2.97 17.88 39.38
C ALA A 500 4.39 17.61 38.79
N LEU A 501 5.04 18.61 38.17
CA LEU A 501 6.39 18.51 37.64
C LEU A 501 7.45 18.31 38.73
N ARG A 502 7.33 19.02 39.84
CA ARG A 502 8.24 18.87 41.02
C ARG A 502 8.09 17.49 41.67
N ASP A 503 6.85 16.99 41.79
CA ASP A 503 6.58 15.65 42.29
C ASP A 503 7.15 14.58 41.32
N ALA A 504 6.96 14.71 40.01
CA ALA A 504 7.54 13.84 39.00
C ALA A 504 9.08 13.80 39.10
N ALA A 505 9.72 14.96 39.24
CA ALA A 505 11.19 15.07 39.38
C ALA A 505 11.70 14.53 40.73
N ARG A 506 10.98 14.72 41.83
CA ARG A 506 11.30 14.17 43.13
C ARG A 506 11.17 12.65 43.20
N ASN A 507 10.12 12.14 42.55
CA ASN A 507 9.77 10.73 42.49
C ASN A 507 10.16 10.08 41.17
N ARG A 508 11.27 10.51 40.51
CA ARG A 508 11.73 10.03 39.19
C ARG A 508 11.88 8.52 39.09
N GLY A 509 12.19 7.83 40.19
CA GLY A 509 12.25 6.35 40.22
C GLY A 509 10.88 5.68 40.03
N ARG A 510 9.75 6.44 40.08
CA ARG A 510 8.39 6.01 39.78
C ARG A 510 7.92 6.55 38.43
N THR A 511 8.24 7.80 38.13
CA THR A 511 7.79 8.51 36.93
C THR A 511 8.55 8.06 35.69
N ALA A 512 9.87 7.80 35.77
CA ALA A 512 10.66 7.41 34.61
C ALA A 512 10.21 6.09 33.95
N PRO A 513 9.88 5.02 34.68
CA PRO A 513 9.32 3.81 34.05
C PRO A 513 7.94 4.04 33.40
N ALA A 514 7.15 4.98 33.92
CA ALA A 514 5.86 5.33 33.34
C ALA A 514 6.02 6.09 32.01
N VAL A 515 6.93 7.06 32.00
CA VAL A 515 7.32 7.80 30.77
C VAL A 515 7.91 6.85 29.74
N ALA A 516 8.77 5.90 30.17
CA ALA A 516 9.35 4.90 29.29
C ALA A 516 8.31 4.03 28.57
N ALA A 517 7.27 3.62 29.31
CA ALA A 517 6.19 2.81 28.75
C ALA A 517 5.37 3.56 27.68
N VAL A 518 5.07 4.85 27.95
CA VAL A 518 4.38 5.70 26.96
C VAL A 518 5.29 5.98 25.76
N MET A 519 6.57 6.24 26.01
CA MET A 519 7.56 6.48 24.97
C MET A 519 7.66 5.32 23.99
N ALA A 520 7.78 4.09 24.49
CA ALA A 520 7.90 2.91 23.66
C ALA A 520 6.64 2.69 22.78
N ALA A 521 5.44 2.79 23.39
CA ALA A 521 4.17 2.65 22.67
C ALA A 521 4.01 3.67 21.53
N VAL A 522 4.46 4.90 21.76
CA VAL A 522 4.36 5.98 20.76
C VAL A 522 5.46 5.83 19.69
N ALA A 523 6.65 5.37 20.06
CA ALA A 523 7.78 5.25 19.12
C ALA A 523 7.44 4.33 17.95
N GLY A 524 6.92 3.13 18.20
CA GLY A 524 6.51 2.18 17.16
C GLY A 524 5.44 2.76 16.23
N SER A 525 4.42 3.39 16.83
CA SER A 525 3.31 3.97 16.07
C SER A 525 3.75 5.16 15.18
N VAL A 526 4.64 6.01 15.69
CA VAL A 526 5.20 7.14 14.93
C VAL A 526 6.11 6.65 13.82
N ALA A 527 6.89 5.59 14.07
CA ALA A 527 7.75 4.98 13.06
C ALA A 527 6.93 4.49 11.86
N ILE A 528 5.88 3.69 12.11
CA ILE A 528 5.03 3.15 11.06
C ILE A 528 4.25 4.28 10.35
N ALA A 529 3.66 5.22 11.10
CA ALA A 529 2.90 6.32 10.51
C ALA A 529 3.76 7.22 9.61
N THR A 530 5.00 7.51 10.03
CA THR A 530 5.94 8.31 9.22
C THR A 530 6.39 7.55 7.97
N TYR A 531 6.68 6.26 8.08
CA TYR A 531 7.04 5.42 6.94
C TYR A 531 5.89 5.35 5.92
N MET A 532 4.67 5.04 6.37
CA MET A 532 3.49 4.95 5.51
C MET A 532 3.16 6.29 4.82
N SER A 533 3.17 7.41 5.56
CA SER A 533 2.93 8.73 4.97
C SER A 533 3.98 9.09 3.92
N SER A 534 5.21 8.64 4.12
CA SER A 534 6.30 8.84 3.15
C SER A 534 6.12 7.98 1.91
N ALA A 535 5.72 6.72 2.06
CA ALA A 535 5.43 5.81 0.95
C ALA A 535 4.22 6.28 0.13
N MET A 536 3.17 6.81 0.79
CA MET A 536 2.02 7.41 0.10
C MET A 536 2.43 8.63 -0.75
N ALA A 537 3.26 9.51 -0.19
CA ALA A 537 3.76 10.69 -0.93
C ALA A 537 4.67 10.31 -2.11
N GLU A 538 5.39 9.20 -2.01
CA GLU A 538 6.16 8.62 -3.11
C GLU A 538 5.24 8.06 -4.20
N ALA A 539 4.22 7.29 -3.83
CA ALA A 539 3.24 6.75 -4.77
C ALA A 539 2.48 7.87 -5.51
N GLU A 540 2.08 8.93 -4.79
CA GLU A 540 1.46 10.12 -5.37
C GLU A 540 2.41 10.84 -6.35
N TYR A 541 3.69 10.95 -6.02
CA TYR A 541 4.68 11.57 -6.89
C TYR A 541 4.93 10.77 -8.18
N ASN A 542 4.96 9.43 -8.07
CA ASN A 542 5.22 8.53 -9.21
C ASN A 542 3.95 8.30 -10.07
N TYR A 543 2.79 8.74 -9.60
CA TYR A 543 1.56 8.64 -10.37
C TYR A 543 1.61 9.52 -11.62
N VAL A 544 1.36 8.93 -12.78
CA VAL A 544 1.25 9.63 -14.06
C VAL A 544 -0.24 9.72 -14.43
N PRO A 545 -0.86 10.89 -14.33
CA PRO A 545 -2.27 11.04 -14.67
C PRO A 545 -2.50 10.91 -16.18
N VAL A 546 -3.57 10.23 -16.56
CA VAL A 546 -4.00 10.12 -17.96
C VAL A 546 -4.70 11.40 -18.43
N LEU A 547 -5.40 12.04 -17.52
CA LEU A 547 -6.07 13.34 -17.70
C LEU A 547 -5.73 14.28 -16.53
N ASN A 548 -6.06 15.55 -16.67
CA ASN A 548 -6.05 16.47 -15.53
C ASN A 548 -7.14 16.07 -14.52
N GLU A 549 -6.87 16.26 -13.24
CA GLU A 549 -7.84 16.03 -12.16
C GLU A 549 -9.16 16.76 -12.41
N ASP A 550 -10.25 16.16 -11.95
CA ASP A 550 -11.60 16.70 -12.07
C ASP A 550 -12.00 16.95 -13.55
N THR A 551 -11.57 16.11 -14.47
CA THR A 551 -11.96 16.19 -15.88
C THR A 551 -12.56 14.87 -16.39
N VAL A 552 -13.48 15.01 -17.34
CA VAL A 552 -14.08 13.93 -18.10
C VAL A 552 -13.92 14.23 -19.58
N VAL A 553 -13.48 13.25 -20.35
CA VAL A 553 -13.34 13.33 -21.79
C VAL A 553 -14.30 12.34 -22.46
N ILE A 554 -14.95 12.79 -23.52
CA ILE A 554 -15.67 11.92 -24.46
C ILE A 554 -14.97 11.99 -25.81
N SER A 555 -14.68 10.83 -26.41
CA SER A 555 -13.96 10.71 -27.69
C SER A 555 -14.72 9.80 -28.64
N ALA A 556 -14.90 10.26 -29.89
CA ALA A 556 -15.55 9.49 -30.94
C ALA A 556 -14.52 8.70 -31.74
N PHE A 557 -14.81 7.44 -32.04
CA PHE A 557 -13.91 6.54 -32.74
C PHE A 557 -13.95 6.70 -34.28
N ASP A 558 -15.06 7.15 -34.81
CA ASP A 558 -15.25 7.30 -36.26
C ASP A 558 -16.17 8.51 -36.59
N ASP A 559 -16.32 8.82 -37.84
CA ASP A 559 -17.16 9.91 -38.34
C ASP A 559 -18.64 9.78 -37.92
N LYS A 560 -19.14 8.55 -37.85
CA LYS A 560 -20.52 8.27 -37.44
C LYS A 560 -20.70 8.51 -35.95
N ALA A 561 -19.71 8.14 -35.15
CA ALA A 561 -19.68 8.46 -33.74
C ALA A 561 -19.52 9.97 -33.50
N ALA A 562 -18.68 10.65 -34.27
CA ALA A 562 -18.50 12.11 -34.20
C ALA A 562 -19.80 12.88 -34.48
N ALA A 563 -20.64 12.38 -35.41
CA ALA A 563 -21.98 12.96 -35.68
C ALA A 563 -22.93 12.84 -34.45
N ARG A 564 -22.66 11.94 -33.50
CA ARG A 564 -23.44 11.70 -32.27
C ARG A 564 -22.90 12.40 -31.04
N LEU A 565 -21.78 13.12 -31.14
CA LEU A 565 -21.24 13.90 -30.04
C LEU A 565 -22.25 14.83 -29.35
N PRO A 566 -23.19 15.50 -30.05
CA PRO A 566 -24.21 16.32 -29.38
C PRO A 566 -25.05 15.51 -28.36
N GLN A 567 -25.43 14.25 -28.71
CA GLN A 567 -26.19 13.38 -27.82
C GLN A 567 -25.35 12.92 -26.65
N ALA A 568 -24.05 12.59 -26.88
CA ALA A 568 -23.12 12.24 -25.85
C ALA A 568 -22.84 13.40 -24.86
N ARG A 569 -22.72 14.61 -25.36
CA ARG A 569 -22.62 15.83 -24.53
C ARG A 569 -23.81 15.98 -23.61
N ALA A 570 -25.01 15.85 -24.16
CA ALA A 570 -26.26 15.91 -23.39
C ALA A 570 -26.34 14.76 -22.35
N ALA A 571 -25.73 13.60 -22.60
CA ALA A 571 -25.66 12.51 -21.65
C ALA A 571 -24.70 12.84 -20.46
N VAL A 572 -23.54 13.40 -20.74
CA VAL A 572 -22.59 13.86 -19.70
C VAL A 572 -23.21 14.96 -18.84
N GLU A 573 -23.78 16.00 -19.47
CA GLU A 573 -24.38 17.14 -18.77
C GLU A 573 -25.59 16.77 -17.90
N ARG A 574 -26.30 15.68 -18.23
CA ARG A 574 -27.43 15.20 -17.42
C ARG A 574 -27.03 14.29 -16.28
N ASN A 575 -25.96 13.52 -16.43
CA ASN A 575 -25.63 12.43 -15.50
C ASN A 575 -24.42 12.70 -14.62
N MET A 576 -23.59 13.68 -14.97
CA MET A 576 -22.36 14.03 -14.23
C MET A 576 -22.43 15.46 -13.69
N ALA A 577 -21.69 15.73 -12.61
CA ALA A 577 -21.65 17.05 -11.96
C ALA A 577 -20.72 18.01 -12.71
N VAL A 578 -21.10 18.44 -13.91
CA VAL A 578 -20.30 19.34 -14.76
C VAL A 578 -20.24 20.75 -14.16
N THR A 579 -19.03 21.34 -14.12
CA THR A 579 -18.78 22.71 -13.69
C THR A 579 -18.44 23.61 -14.88
N GLY A 580 -19.45 24.25 -15.47
CA GLY A 580 -19.28 25.13 -16.64
C GLY A 580 -19.64 24.46 -17.97
N GLY A 581 -19.06 24.98 -19.06
CA GLY A 581 -19.27 24.43 -20.41
C GLY A 581 -18.28 23.30 -20.73
N HIS A 582 -18.33 22.85 -21.98
CA HIS A 582 -17.35 21.93 -22.53
C HIS A 582 -16.39 22.65 -23.49
N ALA A 583 -15.23 22.03 -23.72
CA ALA A 583 -14.35 22.43 -24.81
C ALA A 583 -14.23 21.28 -25.82
N ASP A 584 -14.44 21.63 -27.10
CA ASP A 584 -14.31 20.64 -28.16
C ASP A 584 -12.85 20.53 -28.62
N PHE A 585 -12.43 19.31 -28.90
CA PHE A 585 -11.16 19.05 -29.56
C PHE A 585 -11.37 18.30 -30.86
N ARG A 586 -10.39 18.46 -31.76
CA ARG A 586 -10.39 17.94 -33.10
C ARG A 586 -9.17 17.11 -33.35
N HIS A 587 -9.34 16.00 -34.03
CA HIS A 587 -8.26 15.26 -34.64
C HIS A 587 -7.79 15.98 -35.91
N ALA A 588 -6.48 16.01 -36.14
CA ALA A 588 -5.87 16.58 -37.33
C ALA A 588 -5.08 15.52 -38.09
N TRP A 589 -5.23 15.47 -39.39
CA TRP A 589 -4.50 14.52 -40.24
C TRP A 589 -4.12 15.12 -41.58
N ALA A 590 -3.16 14.45 -42.28
CA ALA A 590 -2.56 14.94 -43.51
C ALA A 590 -2.99 14.10 -44.73
N GLY A 591 -3.97 13.23 -44.61
CA GLY A 591 -4.45 12.36 -45.70
C GLY A 591 -5.75 12.81 -46.37
N SER A 592 -6.27 12.01 -47.28
CA SER A 592 -7.57 12.24 -47.93
C SER A 592 -8.73 11.84 -47.06
N ASP A 593 -8.66 10.69 -46.47
CA ASP A 593 -9.63 10.14 -45.52
C ASP A 593 -8.88 9.53 -44.32
N CYS A 594 -9.39 9.68 -43.13
CA CYS A 594 -8.78 9.12 -41.93
C CYS A 594 -9.88 8.55 -41.02
N ASN A 595 -9.70 7.31 -40.64
CA ASN A 595 -10.38 6.74 -39.50
C ASN A 595 -9.51 6.91 -38.26
N VAL A 596 -10.06 7.32 -37.15
CA VAL A 596 -9.33 7.72 -35.91
C VAL A 596 -8.42 6.62 -35.38
N TYR A 597 -8.67 5.36 -35.71
CA TYR A 597 -7.80 4.21 -35.43
C TYR A 597 -7.00 3.71 -36.64
N GLY A 598 -6.83 4.57 -37.62
CA GLY A 598 -6.04 4.20 -38.78
C GLY A 598 -4.58 4.10 -38.46
N ASP A 599 -4.00 2.93 -38.72
CA ASP A 599 -2.57 2.71 -38.74
C ASP A 599 -1.92 3.41 -39.95
N ALA A 600 -0.61 3.28 -40.10
CA ALA A 600 0.15 3.89 -41.19
C ALA A 600 -0.29 3.38 -42.60
N GLU A 601 -1.08 2.32 -42.67
CA GLU A 601 -1.67 1.77 -43.88
C GLU A 601 -2.98 2.48 -44.27
N ASN A 602 -3.60 3.18 -43.28
CA ASN A 602 -4.75 4.04 -43.51
C ASN A 602 -4.31 5.42 -43.97
N GLU A 603 -5.08 6.07 -44.81
CA GLU A 603 -4.81 7.36 -45.46
C GLU A 603 -4.72 8.57 -44.51
N CYS A 604 -4.58 8.37 -43.22
CA CYS A 604 -4.43 9.42 -42.25
C CYS A 604 -3.15 10.25 -42.42
N GLY A 605 -2.08 9.64 -42.89
CA GLY A 605 -0.77 10.22 -42.77
C GLY A 605 -0.35 10.42 -41.33
N SER A 606 0.71 11.14 -41.08
CA SER A 606 1.14 11.52 -39.73
C SER A 606 1.36 13.01 -39.59
N VAL A 607 1.06 13.56 -38.42
CA VAL A 607 1.33 14.96 -38.07
C VAL A 607 2.17 14.96 -36.82
N GLU A 608 3.38 15.52 -36.92
CA GLU A 608 4.40 15.43 -35.90
C GLU A 608 4.91 16.83 -35.52
N LEU A 609 5.04 17.08 -34.22
CA LEU A 609 5.71 18.25 -33.69
C LEU A 609 7.21 17.96 -33.58
N VAL A 610 8.01 18.60 -34.45
CA VAL A 610 9.43 18.28 -34.59
C VAL A 610 10.23 18.94 -33.46
N LYS A 611 11.00 18.14 -32.71
CA LYS A 611 11.97 18.68 -31.75
C LYS A 611 13.12 19.39 -32.48
N PRO A 612 13.53 20.59 -32.01
CA PRO A 612 14.72 21.22 -32.54
C PRO A 612 15.94 20.31 -32.38
N ALA A 613 16.84 20.34 -33.37
CA ALA A 613 18.11 19.62 -33.25
C ALA A 613 18.95 20.18 -32.09
N GLY A 614 19.46 19.32 -31.22
CA GLY A 614 20.33 19.67 -30.10
C GLY A 614 20.01 18.84 -28.84
N GLU A 615 20.99 18.72 -27.96
CA GLU A 615 20.88 17.94 -26.72
C GLU A 615 19.78 18.46 -25.77
N ALA A 616 19.49 19.76 -25.79
CA ALA A 616 18.48 20.37 -24.95
C ALA A 616 17.03 19.93 -25.28
N ALA A 617 16.78 19.34 -26.45
CA ALA A 617 15.46 18.89 -26.87
C ALA A 617 15.18 17.39 -26.57
N SER A 618 16.19 16.66 -26.16
CA SER A 618 16.09 15.24 -25.81
C SER A 618 16.15 15.05 -24.30
N CYS A 619 15.38 14.11 -23.76
CA CYS A 619 15.52 13.74 -22.36
C CYS A 619 16.91 13.10 -22.13
N PRO A 620 17.76 13.68 -21.27
CA PRO A 620 19.10 13.14 -21.04
C PRO A 620 19.09 11.76 -20.39
N LEU A 621 17.96 11.35 -19.82
CA LEU A 621 17.75 10.04 -19.20
C LEU A 621 17.31 8.96 -20.17
N THR A 622 17.24 9.28 -21.49
CA THR A 622 16.94 8.33 -22.55
C THR A 622 18.09 8.29 -23.56
N GLY A 623 18.33 7.14 -24.15
CA GLY A 623 19.34 6.97 -25.21
C GLY A 623 20.76 6.69 -24.72
N LYS A 624 21.75 6.91 -25.62
CA LYS A 624 23.15 6.58 -25.33
C LYS A 624 23.74 7.49 -24.25
N GLY A 625 24.34 6.90 -23.21
CA GLY A 625 24.96 7.62 -22.09
C GLY A 625 24.00 7.92 -20.91
N ALA A 626 22.73 7.55 -21.00
CA ALA A 626 21.76 7.76 -19.93
C ALA A 626 22.15 7.05 -18.62
N LYS A 627 22.64 5.81 -18.70
CA LYS A 627 23.10 5.04 -17.54
C LYS A 627 24.31 5.67 -16.84
N GLU A 628 25.30 6.15 -17.63
CA GLU A 628 26.47 6.85 -17.10
C GLU A 628 26.10 8.18 -16.45
N LEU A 629 25.12 8.89 -17.00
CA LEU A 629 24.58 10.11 -16.41
C LEU A 629 23.85 9.79 -15.11
N ALA A 630 22.90 8.86 -15.12
CA ALA A 630 22.12 8.44 -13.96
C ALA A 630 23.02 7.99 -12.79
N ALA A 631 24.13 7.29 -13.09
CA ALA A 631 25.08 6.85 -12.07
C ALA A 631 25.78 8.03 -11.32
N ARG A 632 25.79 9.21 -11.89
CA ARG A 632 26.44 10.42 -11.31
C ARG A 632 25.46 11.38 -10.67
N LEU A 633 24.17 11.26 -10.94
CA LEU A 633 23.13 12.13 -10.42
C LEU A 633 22.78 11.78 -8.97
N THR A 634 22.47 12.81 -8.19
CA THR A 634 21.76 12.67 -6.93
C THR A 634 20.25 12.50 -7.20
N ALA A 635 19.50 11.97 -6.22
CA ALA A 635 18.04 11.82 -6.35
C ALA A 635 17.32 13.14 -6.66
N ASP A 636 17.77 14.28 -6.08
CA ASP A 636 17.18 15.59 -6.33
C ASP A 636 17.50 16.12 -7.74
N GLU A 637 18.69 15.88 -8.25
CA GLU A 637 19.05 16.26 -9.61
C GLU A 637 18.29 15.41 -10.63
N HIS A 638 18.18 14.10 -10.39
CA HIS A 638 17.38 13.21 -11.20
C HIS A 638 15.90 13.63 -11.22
N LYS A 639 15.32 13.93 -10.05
CA LYS A 639 13.95 14.44 -9.91
C LYS A 639 13.72 15.71 -10.74
N LYS A 640 14.65 16.67 -10.70
CA LYS A 640 14.58 17.91 -11.51
C LYS A 640 14.62 17.58 -13.00
N LEU A 641 15.47 16.62 -13.37
CA LEU A 641 15.65 16.25 -14.78
C LEU A 641 14.41 15.53 -15.31
N MET A 642 13.84 14.59 -14.55
CA MET A 642 12.59 13.88 -14.89
C MET A 642 11.42 14.86 -15.09
N ARG A 643 11.37 15.96 -14.34
CA ARG A 643 10.34 17.00 -14.48
C ARG A 643 10.71 18.09 -15.50
N SER A 644 11.83 17.95 -16.19
CA SER A 644 12.17 18.87 -17.27
C SER A 644 11.23 18.72 -18.46
N PRO A 645 10.93 19.79 -19.21
CA PRO A 645 10.07 19.72 -20.38
C PRO A 645 10.48 18.66 -21.40
N ALA A 646 11.77 18.39 -21.53
CA ALA A 646 12.31 17.40 -22.46
C ALA A 646 11.93 15.96 -22.07
N CYS A 647 11.95 15.62 -20.76
CA CYS A 647 11.58 14.29 -20.28
C CYS A 647 10.05 14.11 -20.16
N LEU A 648 9.30 15.16 -19.85
CA LEU A 648 7.84 15.12 -19.76
C LEU A 648 7.15 14.75 -21.07
N VAL A 649 7.76 15.01 -22.23
CA VAL A 649 7.19 14.60 -23.54
C VAL A 649 6.86 13.11 -23.61
N GLY A 650 7.74 12.25 -23.08
CA GLY A 650 7.49 10.80 -23.07
C GLY A 650 6.53 10.35 -21.96
N ILE A 651 6.62 11.01 -20.79
CA ILE A 651 5.87 10.63 -19.59
C ILE A 651 4.39 11.03 -19.69
N MET A 652 4.10 12.23 -20.21
CA MET A 652 2.74 12.80 -20.29
C MET A 652 2.03 12.46 -21.60
N SER A 653 2.51 11.48 -22.37
CA SER A 653 1.83 11.01 -23.57
C SER A 653 0.56 10.24 -23.17
N SER A 654 -0.61 10.73 -23.59
CA SER A 654 -1.88 10.00 -23.41
C SER A 654 -2.60 9.87 -24.75
N GLY A 655 -3.17 8.70 -25.03
CA GLY A 655 -3.95 8.43 -26.25
C GLY A 655 -5.34 9.07 -26.27
N VAL A 656 -5.77 9.70 -25.19
CA VAL A 656 -7.16 10.16 -24.98
C VAL A 656 -7.61 11.19 -26.01
N PHE A 657 -6.71 12.10 -26.41
CA PHE A 657 -7.03 13.15 -27.40
C PHE A 657 -6.77 12.76 -28.85
N ASN A 658 -6.26 11.57 -29.11
CA ASN A 658 -5.77 11.16 -30.44
C ASN A 658 -4.82 12.20 -31.05
N ALA A 659 -3.95 12.78 -30.23
CA ALA A 659 -3.11 13.93 -30.56
C ALA A 659 -1.81 13.58 -31.29
N GLY A 660 -1.67 12.35 -31.83
CA GLY A 660 -0.45 11.83 -32.42
C GLY A 660 0.68 11.65 -31.41
N GLU A 661 1.85 11.25 -31.88
CA GLU A 661 3.00 10.94 -31.00
C GLU A 661 3.48 12.08 -30.11
N HIS A 662 3.18 13.35 -30.48
CA HIS A 662 3.72 14.50 -29.79
C HIS A 662 2.64 15.48 -29.28
N GLY A 663 1.40 15.04 -29.10
CA GLY A 663 0.35 15.78 -28.40
C GLY A 663 -0.08 17.09 -29.04
N ILE A 664 -0.35 17.10 -30.36
CA ILE A 664 -0.97 18.25 -31.05
C ILE A 664 -2.48 18.11 -30.99
N VAL A 665 -3.15 19.02 -30.29
CA VAL A 665 -4.62 19.07 -30.22
C VAL A 665 -5.12 20.29 -30.97
N VAL A 666 -6.10 20.08 -31.87
CA VAL A 666 -6.77 21.22 -32.54
C VAL A 666 -8.00 21.61 -31.72
N ALA A 667 -7.99 22.82 -31.17
CA ALA A 667 -9.06 23.32 -30.32
C ALA A 667 -9.18 24.84 -30.35
N ASP A 668 -10.23 25.38 -29.76
CA ASP A 668 -10.45 26.80 -29.50
C ASP A 668 -9.99 27.20 -28.07
N GLU A 669 -10.24 28.48 -27.74
CA GLU A 669 -9.81 29.06 -26.45
C GLU A 669 -10.48 28.42 -25.24
N ALA A 670 -11.63 27.76 -25.39
CA ALA A 670 -12.35 27.12 -24.29
C ALA A 670 -11.52 26.00 -23.62
N ILE A 671 -10.65 25.32 -24.37
CA ILE A 671 -9.79 24.26 -23.81
C ILE A 671 -8.78 24.77 -22.78
N LEU A 672 -8.37 26.06 -22.90
CA LEU A 672 -7.41 26.67 -21.96
C LEU A 672 -7.98 26.70 -20.54
N SER A 673 -9.23 27.11 -20.38
CA SER A 673 -9.88 27.19 -19.07
C SER A 673 -10.45 25.84 -18.61
N THR A 674 -11.04 25.06 -19.51
CA THR A 674 -11.74 23.81 -19.17
C THR A 674 -10.77 22.68 -18.81
N TYR A 675 -9.68 22.53 -19.58
CA TYR A 675 -8.74 21.42 -19.42
C TYR A 675 -7.37 21.84 -18.88
N VAL A 676 -6.70 22.78 -19.60
CA VAL A 676 -5.32 23.20 -19.28
C VAL A 676 -5.27 23.99 -17.97
N LYS A 677 -6.38 24.59 -17.56
CA LYS A 677 -6.49 25.50 -16.39
C LYS A 677 -5.50 26.68 -16.50
N LEU A 678 -5.29 27.15 -17.74
CA LEU A 678 -4.46 28.32 -18.06
C LEU A 678 -5.36 29.57 -18.15
N ASP A 679 -5.35 30.36 -17.09
CA ASP A 679 -6.03 31.66 -17.05
C ASP A 679 -5.06 32.76 -17.50
N ASP A 680 -4.88 32.88 -18.84
CA ASP A 680 -4.01 33.88 -19.46
C ASP A 680 -4.72 34.51 -20.68
N PRO A 681 -5.19 35.76 -20.57
CA PRO A 681 -5.84 36.45 -21.66
C PRO A 681 -4.98 36.58 -22.91
N ALA A 682 -3.65 36.60 -22.78
CA ALA A 682 -2.75 36.68 -23.93
C ALA A 682 -2.70 35.37 -24.71
N ALA A 683 -2.73 34.23 -24.02
CA ALA A 683 -2.82 32.93 -24.65
C ALA A 683 -4.16 32.74 -25.38
N ALA A 684 -5.28 33.13 -24.75
CA ALA A 684 -6.60 33.07 -25.36
C ALA A 684 -6.68 33.98 -26.60
N LYS A 685 -6.20 35.22 -26.51
CA LYS A 685 -6.13 36.14 -27.65
C LYS A 685 -5.23 35.62 -28.77
N ALA A 686 -4.11 34.99 -28.46
CA ALA A 686 -3.22 34.41 -29.46
C ALA A 686 -3.95 33.26 -30.21
N LEU A 687 -4.63 32.39 -29.50
CA LEU A 687 -5.36 31.27 -30.07
C LEU A 687 -6.50 31.75 -30.97
N ALA A 688 -7.32 32.71 -30.50
CA ALA A 688 -8.39 33.32 -31.27
C ALA A 688 -7.86 34.05 -32.55
N ALA A 689 -6.67 34.63 -32.49
CA ALA A 689 -6.00 35.27 -33.65
C ALA A 689 -5.39 34.24 -34.62
N GLY A 690 -5.42 32.94 -34.33
CA GLY A 690 -4.83 31.91 -35.18
C GLY A 690 -3.38 31.57 -34.85
N THR A 691 -2.83 32.08 -33.74
CA THR A 691 -1.49 31.70 -33.26
C THR A 691 -1.57 30.49 -32.32
N PRO A 692 -0.82 29.38 -32.59
CA PRO A 692 -0.82 28.22 -31.71
C PRO A 692 -0.29 28.55 -30.32
N VAL A 693 -0.82 27.86 -29.30
CA VAL A 693 -0.33 27.92 -27.92
C VAL A 693 0.47 26.66 -27.64
N LEU A 694 1.77 26.86 -27.37
CA LEU A 694 2.69 25.78 -27.04
C LEU A 694 2.77 25.63 -25.54
N LEU A 695 2.40 24.45 -25.00
CA LEU A 695 2.47 24.13 -23.58
C LEU A 695 3.86 23.63 -23.19
N ASN A 696 4.50 22.84 -24.04
CA ASN A 696 5.83 22.31 -23.79
C ASN A 696 6.90 23.08 -24.58
N PRO A 697 7.71 23.91 -23.91
CA PRO A 697 8.67 24.81 -24.57
C PRO A 697 9.79 24.08 -25.29
N VAL A 698 10.01 22.78 -25.08
CA VAL A 698 11.11 22.03 -25.71
C VAL A 698 11.01 22.00 -27.24
N PHE A 699 9.80 22.15 -27.78
CA PHE A 699 9.58 22.16 -29.23
C PHE A 699 9.82 23.55 -29.89
N ALA A 700 10.01 24.60 -29.08
CA ALA A 700 10.23 25.94 -29.62
C ALA A 700 11.70 26.24 -29.90
N LYS A 701 11.93 26.90 -31.03
CA LYS A 701 13.23 27.53 -31.33
C LYS A 701 12.97 28.97 -31.82
N ASN A 702 13.48 29.95 -31.11
CA ASN A 702 13.30 31.38 -31.41
C ASN A 702 11.81 31.81 -31.50
N GLY A 703 10.91 31.19 -30.69
CA GLY A 703 9.49 31.53 -30.70
C GLY A 703 8.72 30.90 -31.86
N GLU A 704 9.29 29.93 -32.54
CA GLU A 704 8.67 29.18 -33.62
C GLU A 704 8.74 27.68 -33.35
N VAL A 705 7.74 26.94 -33.85
CA VAL A 705 7.70 25.49 -33.87
C VAL A 705 7.71 24.97 -35.29
N THR A 706 8.19 23.76 -35.48
CA THR A 706 8.15 23.07 -36.76
C THR A 706 7.16 21.92 -36.69
N ILE A 707 6.17 21.92 -37.58
CA ILE A 707 5.24 20.81 -37.80
C ILE A 707 5.65 20.10 -39.07
N LYS A 708 5.82 18.76 -38.97
CA LYS A 708 6.05 17.88 -40.11
C LYS A 708 4.78 17.09 -40.35
N ALA A 709 4.27 17.14 -41.58
CA ALA A 709 3.11 16.36 -41.98
C ALA A 709 3.50 15.41 -43.12
N VAL A 710 3.25 14.14 -42.93
CA VAL A 710 3.43 13.10 -43.95
C VAL A 710 2.08 12.81 -44.56
N HIS A 711 1.89 13.23 -45.80
CA HIS A 711 0.62 13.09 -46.50
C HIS A 711 0.47 11.67 -47.00
N ALA A 712 -0.65 11.03 -46.65
CA ALA A 712 -1.00 9.73 -47.18
C ALA A 712 -1.34 9.80 -48.70
N TYR A 713 -1.20 8.68 -49.37
CA TYR A 713 -1.52 8.57 -50.79
C TYR A 713 -3.00 8.81 -51.07
N SER A 714 -3.32 9.29 -52.29
CA SER A 714 -4.70 9.43 -52.76
C SER A 714 -5.34 8.04 -53.04
N ASP A 715 -6.68 7.98 -53.04
CA ASP A 715 -7.43 6.75 -53.35
C ASP A 715 -7.06 6.08 -54.67
N LYS A 716 -6.49 6.82 -55.64
CA LYS A 716 -6.07 6.31 -56.91
C LYS A 716 -4.84 5.40 -56.83
N ASP A 717 -4.03 5.56 -55.79
CA ASP A 717 -2.83 4.75 -55.58
C ASP A 717 -3.10 3.49 -54.74
N LYS A 718 -4.34 3.28 -54.30
CA LYS A 718 -4.80 2.13 -53.50
C LYS A 718 -5.01 0.86 -54.24
N GLN A 719 -4.99 0.88 -55.58
CA GLN A 719 -5.27 -0.33 -56.38
C GLN A 719 -4.21 -1.41 -56.21
N GLY A 720 -4.05 -1.91 -55.00
CA GLY A 720 -3.25 -3.08 -54.68
C GLY A 720 -1.77 -2.85 -54.36
N GLN A 721 -1.33 -1.60 -54.10
CA GLN A 721 0.02 -1.32 -53.63
C GLN A 721 0.03 -0.99 -52.15
N LYS A 722 0.87 -1.71 -51.38
CA LYS A 722 1.20 -1.36 -50.00
C LYS A 722 1.76 0.06 -49.96
N LEU A 723 1.25 0.90 -49.06
CA LEU A 723 1.84 2.22 -48.77
C LEU A 723 3.33 2.07 -48.47
N HIS A 724 4.17 2.69 -49.30
CA HIS A 724 5.62 2.73 -49.03
C HIS A 724 5.96 4.06 -48.38
N PRO A 725 6.29 4.10 -47.05
CA PRO A 725 6.56 5.35 -46.30
C PRO A 725 7.61 6.24 -46.95
N GLY A 726 8.57 5.67 -47.69
CA GLY A 726 9.60 6.41 -48.41
C GLY A 726 9.13 7.19 -49.64
N LYS A 727 7.88 7.02 -50.08
CA LYS A 727 7.31 7.75 -51.24
C LYS A 727 6.23 8.74 -50.83
N ALA A 728 5.83 8.81 -49.57
CA ALA A 728 4.82 9.76 -49.10
C ALA A 728 5.32 11.21 -49.22
N ARG A 729 4.42 12.12 -49.63
CA ARG A 729 4.73 13.55 -49.67
C ARG A 729 4.83 14.09 -48.24
N THR A 730 6.01 14.66 -47.92
CA THR A 730 6.25 15.29 -46.61
C THR A 730 6.25 16.82 -46.78
N THR A 731 5.48 17.53 -45.94
CA THR A 731 5.54 18.99 -45.80
C THR A 731 6.08 19.36 -44.44
N THR A 732 6.70 20.52 -44.37
CA THR A 732 7.26 21.04 -43.12
C THR A 732 6.92 22.52 -43.02
N ASP A 733 6.15 22.89 -42.01
CA ASP A 733 5.67 24.24 -41.77
C ASP A 733 6.27 24.82 -40.48
N ARG A 734 6.70 26.06 -40.52
CA ARG A 734 7.17 26.80 -39.36
C ARG A 734 6.11 27.79 -38.92
N LEU A 735 5.73 27.73 -37.65
CA LEU A 735 4.68 28.55 -37.08
C LEU A 735 5.21 29.35 -35.89
N LYS A 736 4.91 30.64 -35.84
CA LYS A 736 5.08 31.42 -34.63
C LYS A 736 4.10 30.98 -33.58
N VAL A 737 4.54 30.84 -32.33
CA VAL A 737 3.73 30.33 -31.24
C VAL A 737 3.74 31.26 -30.02
N TYR A 738 2.65 31.23 -29.27
CA TYR A 738 2.63 31.71 -27.91
C TYR A 738 3.16 30.57 -27.02
N VAL A 739 4.22 30.84 -26.27
CA VAL A 739 4.80 29.83 -25.36
C VAL A 739 4.20 30.03 -23.96
N ALA A 740 3.48 29.05 -23.47
CA ALA A 740 2.91 29.07 -22.12
C ALA A 740 4.02 28.89 -21.04
N PRO A 741 3.77 29.34 -19.80
CA PRO A 741 4.70 29.09 -18.68
C PRO A 741 5.04 27.59 -18.53
N GLU A 742 6.29 27.29 -18.18
CA GLU A 742 6.88 25.93 -18.16
C GLU A 742 6.08 24.90 -17.33
N LYS A 743 5.39 25.35 -16.28
CA LYS A 743 4.55 24.48 -15.44
C LYS A 743 3.45 23.72 -16.21
N TYR A 744 3.03 24.26 -17.38
CA TYR A 744 2.01 23.62 -18.23
C TYR A 744 2.58 22.54 -19.16
N ALA A 745 3.90 22.36 -19.20
CA ALA A 745 4.53 21.26 -19.93
C ALA A 745 4.15 19.88 -19.38
N ALA A 746 3.64 19.82 -18.15
CA ALA A 746 3.12 18.63 -17.49
C ALA A 746 1.62 18.36 -17.77
N THR A 747 0.98 19.07 -18.71
CA THR A 747 -0.42 18.83 -19.09
C THR A 747 -0.55 17.46 -19.79
N PRO A 748 -1.33 16.49 -19.27
CA PRO A 748 -1.45 15.17 -19.89
C PRO A 748 -2.00 15.27 -21.33
N GLY A 749 -1.38 14.56 -22.26
CA GLY A 749 -1.84 14.40 -23.64
C GLY A 749 -1.71 15.60 -24.56
N ILE A 750 -1.34 16.79 -24.07
CA ILE A 750 -1.29 18.02 -24.90
C ILE A 750 0.05 18.73 -24.74
N ASN A 751 0.84 18.79 -25.82
CA ASN A 751 2.04 19.62 -25.89
C ASN A 751 1.79 20.96 -26.62
N MET A 752 0.84 20.98 -27.56
CA MET A 752 0.49 22.18 -28.34
C MET A 752 -0.99 22.22 -28.67
N ILE A 753 -1.60 23.38 -28.53
CA ILE A 753 -2.97 23.65 -29.00
C ILE A 753 -2.86 24.42 -30.31
N LEU A 754 -3.38 23.83 -31.39
CA LEU A 754 -3.33 24.38 -32.74
C LEU A 754 -4.73 24.94 -33.11
N PRO A 755 -4.84 26.25 -33.46
CA PRO A 755 -6.12 26.78 -33.92
C PRO A 755 -6.57 26.14 -35.24
N ARG A 756 -7.87 25.85 -35.38
CA ARG A 756 -8.43 25.23 -36.59
C ARG A 756 -8.02 25.94 -37.87
N LYS A 757 -8.13 27.28 -37.91
CA LYS A 757 -7.76 28.08 -39.08
C LYS A 757 -6.31 27.87 -39.48
N THR A 758 -5.44 27.68 -38.54
CA THR A 758 -4.00 27.49 -38.81
C THR A 758 -3.75 26.06 -39.28
N ALA A 759 -4.41 25.06 -38.70
CA ALA A 759 -4.34 23.67 -39.18
C ALA A 759 -4.79 23.57 -40.64
N GLU A 760 -5.93 24.18 -41.01
CA GLU A 760 -6.44 24.19 -42.38
C GLU A 760 -5.48 24.95 -43.33
N ARG A 761 -4.89 26.04 -42.89
CA ARG A 761 -3.92 26.82 -43.69
C ARG A 761 -2.66 26.05 -44.07
N ILE A 762 -2.18 25.14 -43.16
CA ILE A 762 -1.00 24.31 -43.44
C ILE A 762 -1.41 22.95 -44.11
N GLY A 763 -2.64 22.88 -44.59
CA GLY A 763 -3.14 21.74 -45.41
C GLY A 763 -3.57 20.53 -44.59
N LEU A 764 -3.79 20.68 -43.29
CA LEU A 764 -4.35 19.61 -42.45
C LEU A 764 -5.86 19.63 -42.52
N ARG A 765 -6.46 18.44 -42.56
CA ARG A 765 -7.90 18.25 -42.35
C ARG A 765 -8.18 18.13 -40.87
N THR A 766 -9.33 18.58 -40.45
CA THR A 766 -9.71 18.53 -39.02
C THR A 766 -11.16 18.13 -38.85
N GLN A 767 -11.44 17.28 -37.87
CA GLN A 767 -12.76 16.87 -37.50
C GLN A 767 -12.92 16.89 -35.97
N VAL A 768 -14.13 17.28 -35.50
CA VAL A 768 -14.41 17.18 -34.05
C VAL A 768 -14.39 15.71 -33.67
N SER A 769 -13.48 15.37 -32.81
CA SER A 769 -13.26 14.01 -32.30
C SER A 769 -13.74 13.82 -30.86
N GLY A 770 -13.98 14.91 -30.13
CA GLY A 770 -14.44 14.78 -28.75
C GLY A 770 -14.70 16.10 -28.05
N SER A 771 -15.02 16.01 -26.78
CA SER A 771 -15.23 17.13 -25.87
C SER A 771 -14.67 16.83 -24.48
N VAL A 772 -14.15 17.82 -23.81
CA VAL A 772 -13.66 17.73 -22.44
C VAL A 772 -14.52 18.59 -21.51
N TYR A 773 -14.76 18.08 -20.31
CA TYR A 773 -15.56 18.71 -19.27
C TYR A 773 -14.74 18.84 -17.99
N ALA A 774 -14.92 19.97 -17.29
CA ALA A 774 -14.54 20.05 -15.87
C ALA A 774 -15.71 19.55 -15.01
N VAL A 775 -15.45 18.77 -13.99
CA VAL A 775 -16.46 18.22 -13.06
C VAL A 775 -16.18 18.67 -11.63
N ALA A 776 -17.20 18.69 -10.77
CA ALA A 776 -17.07 19.10 -9.38
C ALA A 776 -16.41 18.05 -8.49
N HIS A 777 -16.47 16.81 -8.91
CA HIS A 777 -15.84 15.63 -8.27
C HIS A 777 -15.66 14.53 -9.33
N PRO A 778 -14.74 13.59 -9.13
CA PRO A 778 -14.63 12.42 -9.99
C PRO A 778 -15.99 11.70 -10.08
N PRO A 779 -16.41 11.27 -11.27
CA PRO A 779 -17.70 10.61 -11.44
C PRO A 779 -17.80 9.32 -10.63
N THR A 780 -18.94 9.06 -10.03
CA THR A 780 -19.22 7.78 -9.39
C THR A 780 -19.51 6.72 -10.45
N GLY A 781 -19.28 5.43 -10.14
CA GLY A 781 -19.55 4.33 -11.08
C GLY A 781 -20.99 4.30 -11.60
N ALA A 782 -21.97 4.72 -10.78
CA ALA A 782 -23.36 4.84 -11.22
C ALA A 782 -23.59 5.99 -12.22
N GLU A 783 -22.87 7.11 -12.08
CA GLU A 783 -22.90 8.24 -13.04
C GLU A 783 -22.23 7.84 -14.35
N GLU A 784 -21.12 7.14 -14.30
CA GLU A 784 -20.45 6.61 -15.48
C GLU A 784 -21.35 5.62 -16.23
N GLN A 785 -21.96 4.66 -15.55
CA GLN A 785 -22.84 3.67 -16.15
C GLN A 785 -24.08 4.32 -16.80
N ARG A 786 -24.69 5.32 -16.15
CA ARG A 786 -25.83 6.08 -16.75
C ARG A 786 -25.39 6.85 -18.00
N THR A 787 -24.25 7.50 -17.94
CA THR A 787 -23.71 8.27 -19.06
C THR A 787 -23.36 7.36 -20.22
N TYR A 788 -22.62 6.28 -19.94
CA TYR A 788 -22.26 5.30 -20.97
C TYR A 788 -23.52 4.64 -21.57
N GLY A 789 -24.51 4.30 -20.75
CA GLY A 789 -25.78 3.76 -21.20
C GLY A 789 -26.57 4.72 -22.13
N ALA A 790 -26.57 6.00 -21.82
CA ALA A 790 -27.23 7.02 -22.66
C ALA A 790 -26.46 7.23 -23.98
N ILE A 791 -25.14 7.18 -23.99
CA ILE A 791 -24.29 7.25 -25.18
C ILE A 791 -24.57 6.03 -26.10
N GLU A 792 -24.54 4.84 -25.51
CA GLU A 792 -24.79 3.60 -26.25
C GLU A 792 -26.19 3.55 -26.88
N GLN A 793 -27.22 4.07 -26.19
CA GLN A 793 -28.56 4.20 -26.76
C GLN A 793 -28.60 5.11 -27.98
N SER A 794 -27.69 6.08 -28.08
CA SER A 794 -27.60 6.97 -29.27
C SER A 794 -26.88 6.31 -30.46
N GLY A 795 -26.36 5.09 -30.31
CA GLY A 795 -25.72 4.30 -31.36
C GLY A 795 -24.25 3.92 -31.07
N GLY A 796 -23.71 4.22 -29.90
CA GLY A 796 -22.36 3.82 -29.46
C GLY A 796 -21.18 4.49 -30.20
N GLY A 797 -19.98 3.93 -30.05
CA GLY A 797 -18.78 4.42 -30.74
C GLY A 797 -18.14 5.66 -30.08
N ILE A 798 -18.58 6.04 -28.90
CA ILE A 798 -18.02 7.14 -28.13
C ILE A 798 -17.53 6.57 -26.80
N TRP A 799 -16.27 6.82 -26.52
CA TRP A 799 -15.61 6.42 -25.30
C TRP A 799 -15.63 7.54 -24.27
N THR A 800 -15.77 7.18 -23.00
CA THR A 800 -15.70 8.13 -21.89
C THR A 800 -14.53 7.77 -21.00
N GLN A 801 -13.76 8.75 -20.62
CA GLN A 801 -12.66 8.60 -19.66
C GLN A 801 -12.71 9.69 -18.60
N SER A 802 -12.53 9.32 -17.36
CA SER A 802 -12.40 10.19 -16.20
C SER A 802 -11.05 9.98 -15.51
N GLU A 803 -10.61 10.98 -14.77
CA GLU A 803 -9.42 10.88 -13.92
C GLU A 803 -9.85 10.79 -12.46
N SER A 804 -9.47 9.71 -11.82
CA SER A 804 -9.80 9.45 -10.40
C SER A 804 -8.64 9.73 -9.44
N GLY A 805 -7.48 10.12 -9.99
CA GLY A 805 -6.25 10.31 -9.23
C GLY A 805 -5.57 8.98 -8.85
N PRO A 806 -4.44 9.04 -8.14
CA PRO A 806 -3.77 7.84 -7.67
C PRO A 806 -4.72 7.06 -6.78
N GLY A 807 -4.94 5.79 -7.09
CA GLY A 807 -5.76 4.88 -6.28
C GLY A 807 -5.27 4.94 -4.84
N GLY A 808 -6.00 5.64 -3.97
CA GLY A 808 -5.55 5.95 -2.63
C GLY A 808 -5.35 4.69 -1.81
N ILE A 809 -4.17 4.52 -1.22
CA ILE A 809 -4.03 3.70 -0.02
C ILE A 809 -4.99 4.32 0.98
N ASP A 810 -6.07 3.61 1.30
CA ASP A 810 -7.16 4.13 2.10
C ASP A 810 -6.61 4.65 3.45
N ASN A 811 -6.84 5.93 3.76
CA ASN A 811 -6.42 6.56 5.02
C ASN A 811 -6.94 5.84 6.27
N SER A 812 -7.85 4.88 6.10
CA SER A 812 -8.37 4.01 7.16
C SER A 812 -7.26 3.26 7.90
N MET A 813 -6.22 2.80 7.20
CA MET A 813 -5.07 2.12 7.85
C MET A 813 -4.32 3.05 8.80
N LEU A 814 -4.03 4.29 8.37
CA LEU A 814 -3.40 5.30 9.24
C LEU A 814 -4.30 5.67 10.43
N LEU A 815 -5.61 5.74 10.21
CA LEU A 815 -6.59 6.00 11.28
C LEU A 815 -6.62 4.86 12.30
N ILE A 816 -6.70 3.61 11.85
CA ILE A 816 -6.68 2.41 12.72
C ILE A 816 -5.39 2.39 13.55
N LEU A 817 -4.24 2.63 12.92
CA LEU A 817 -2.95 2.67 13.59
C LEU A 817 -2.89 3.79 14.65
N THR A 818 -3.41 4.98 14.31
CA THR A 818 -3.47 6.12 15.23
C THR A 818 -4.37 5.84 16.44
N LEU A 819 -5.54 5.21 16.21
CA LEU A 819 -6.47 4.80 17.27
C LEU A 819 -5.85 3.72 18.17
N PHE A 820 -5.17 2.73 17.58
CA PHE A 820 -4.45 1.69 18.33
C PHE A 820 -3.35 2.30 19.21
N ALA A 821 -2.51 3.18 18.65
CA ALA A 821 -1.49 3.89 19.39
C ALA A 821 -2.07 4.73 20.55
N GLY A 822 -3.16 5.44 20.27
CA GLY A 822 -3.89 6.20 21.27
C GLY A 822 -4.42 5.31 22.40
N MET A 823 -4.99 4.17 22.07
CA MET A 823 -5.52 3.20 23.04
C MET A 823 -4.41 2.64 23.94
N VAL A 824 -3.29 2.21 23.37
CA VAL A 824 -2.14 1.69 24.13
C VAL A 824 -1.56 2.79 25.03
N THR A 825 -1.39 4.00 24.52
CA THR A 825 -0.88 5.15 25.28
C THR A 825 -1.81 5.52 26.45
N LEU A 826 -3.12 5.58 26.21
CA LEU A 826 -4.11 5.82 27.26
C LEU A 826 -4.13 4.69 28.29
N GLY A 827 -4.02 3.43 27.85
CA GLY A 827 -3.89 2.27 28.71
C GLY A 827 -2.66 2.35 29.61
N ALA A 828 -1.49 2.64 29.03
CA ALA A 828 -0.24 2.84 29.76
C ALA A 828 -0.34 3.99 30.77
N ALA A 829 -0.89 5.13 30.35
CA ALA A 829 -1.12 6.30 31.22
C ALA A 829 -2.10 5.99 32.38
N ALA A 830 -3.19 5.27 32.10
CA ALA A 830 -4.19 4.87 33.10
C ALA A 830 -3.60 3.90 34.14
N ILE A 831 -2.83 2.92 33.70
CA ILE A 831 -2.15 1.94 34.57
C ILE A 831 -1.15 2.65 35.49
N THR A 832 -0.29 3.50 34.91
CA THR A 832 0.74 4.22 35.68
C THR A 832 0.12 5.20 36.66
N THR A 833 -1.01 5.85 36.32
CA THR A 833 -1.76 6.73 37.22
C THR A 833 -2.47 5.94 38.31
N GLY A 834 -3.06 4.79 37.98
CA GLY A 834 -3.66 3.90 38.98
C GLY A 834 -2.65 3.41 40.01
N LEU A 835 -1.45 3.03 39.58
CA LEU A 835 -0.33 2.64 40.44
C LEU A 835 0.19 3.83 41.27
N ALA A 836 0.33 5.01 40.64
CA ALA A 836 0.72 6.24 41.33
C ALA A 836 -0.29 6.66 42.44
N LYS A 837 -1.58 6.49 42.15
CA LYS A 837 -2.66 6.79 43.13
C LYS A 837 -2.58 5.83 44.34
N ALA A 838 -2.36 4.54 44.12
CA ALA A 838 -2.25 3.56 45.20
C ALA A 838 -1.04 3.83 46.11
N ASP A 839 0.05 4.40 45.57
CA ASP A 839 1.22 4.80 46.35
C ASP A 839 1.09 6.20 46.98
N ALA A 840 0.28 7.09 46.38
CA ALA A 840 0.06 8.46 46.83
C ALA A 840 -1.06 8.60 47.86
N GLU A 841 -1.77 7.52 48.22
CA GLU A 841 -2.83 7.58 49.24
C GLU A 841 -2.36 8.24 50.58
N ALA A 842 -1.11 7.95 50.98
CA ALA A 842 -0.55 8.58 52.20
C ALA A 842 -0.32 10.08 52.00
N ASP A 843 0.19 10.52 50.86
CA ASP A 843 0.46 11.92 50.53
C ASP A 843 -0.86 12.70 50.31
N LEU A 844 -1.89 12.07 49.70
CA LEU A 844 -3.22 12.62 49.50
C LEU A 844 -3.99 12.74 50.85
N ASN A 845 -3.78 11.82 51.79
CA ASN A 845 -4.30 11.90 53.17
C ASN A 845 -3.63 13.05 53.91
N THR A 846 -2.34 13.29 53.74
CA THR A 846 -1.63 14.44 54.34
C THR A 846 -2.15 15.75 53.76
N LEU A 847 -2.36 15.85 52.45
CA LEU A 847 -2.95 17.01 51.79
C LEU A 847 -4.41 17.26 52.28
N SER A 848 -5.14 16.16 52.52
CA SER A 848 -6.51 16.25 53.10
C SER A 848 -6.47 16.75 54.53
N ALA A 849 -5.51 16.30 55.32
CA ALA A 849 -5.33 16.74 56.71
C ALA A 849 -4.93 18.22 56.82
N VAL A 850 -4.24 18.77 55.85
CA VAL A 850 -3.86 20.20 55.72
C VAL A 850 -5.00 21.04 55.09
N GLY A 851 -6.16 20.44 54.76
CA GLY A 851 -7.36 21.17 54.31
C GLY A 851 -7.44 21.43 52.80
N ALA A 852 -6.65 20.75 51.94
CA ALA A 852 -6.68 20.92 50.48
C ALA A 852 -8.07 20.50 49.91
N PRO A 853 -8.77 21.38 49.16
CA PRO A 853 -10.09 21.07 48.62
C PRO A 853 -10.03 19.93 47.58
N PRO A 854 -11.12 19.16 47.41
CA PRO A 854 -11.20 18.03 46.50
C PRO A 854 -10.81 18.35 45.04
N GLY A 855 -11.10 19.58 44.59
CA GLY A 855 -10.77 20.07 43.25
C GLY A 855 -9.27 20.18 43.02
N VAL A 856 -8.49 20.61 43.99
CA VAL A 856 -7.01 20.69 43.88
C VAL A 856 -6.39 19.29 43.73
N ARG A 857 -6.90 18.34 44.49
CA ARG A 857 -6.43 16.95 44.43
C ARG A 857 -6.72 16.29 43.08
N ARG A 858 -7.91 16.52 42.50
CA ARG A 858 -8.30 16.05 41.16
C ARG A 858 -7.41 16.69 40.08
N LYS A 859 -7.23 18.02 40.11
CA LYS A 859 -6.35 18.73 39.15
C LYS A 859 -4.90 18.28 39.28
N LEU A 860 -4.38 18.04 40.46
CA LEU A 860 -3.02 17.54 40.66
C LEU A 860 -2.82 16.16 40.01
N SER A 861 -3.79 15.24 40.22
CA SER A 861 -3.74 13.89 39.57
C SER A 861 -3.83 13.99 38.05
N GLY A 862 -4.68 14.89 37.53
CA GLY A 862 -4.75 15.14 36.07
C GLY A 862 -3.44 15.67 35.50
N PHE A 863 -2.83 16.69 36.13
CA PHE A 863 -1.55 17.23 35.65
C PHE A 863 -0.38 16.24 35.79
N GLN A 864 -0.39 15.36 36.79
CA GLN A 864 0.59 14.27 36.88
C GLN A 864 0.50 13.32 35.67
N CYS A 865 -0.74 12.98 35.26
CA CYS A 865 -0.99 12.20 34.05
C CYS A 865 -0.51 12.92 32.79
N VAL A 866 -0.85 14.20 32.64
CA VAL A 866 -0.41 15.01 31.49
C VAL A 866 1.11 15.06 31.40
N VAL A 867 1.82 15.27 32.51
CA VAL A 867 3.29 15.33 32.53
C VAL A 867 3.90 14.00 32.07
N VAL A 868 3.39 12.87 32.53
CA VAL A 868 3.87 11.54 32.14
C VAL A 868 3.58 11.29 30.67
N ALA A 869 2.34 11.50 30.24
CA ALA A 869 1.91 11.27 28.86
C ALA A 869 2.63 12.19 27.88
N LEU A 870 2.68 13.50 28.12
CA LEU A 870 3.35 14.46 27.25
C LEU A 870 4.85 14.18 27.11
N THR A 871 5.53 13.92 28.24
CA THR A 871 6.97 13.60 28.20
C THR A 871 7.22 12.30 27.44
N GLY A 872 6.41 11.27 27.66
CA GLY A 872 6.51 9.99 26.95
C GLY A 872 6.22 10.14 25.47
N VAL A 873 5.18 10.88 25.09
CA VAL A 873 4.83 11.10 23.68
C VAL A 873 5.91 11.87 22.93
N VAL A 874 6.44 12.96 23.52
CA VAL A 874 7.52 13.74 22.86
C VAL A 874 8.77 12.88 22.65
N LEU A 875 9.18 12.13 23.68
CA LEU A 875 10.35 11.24 23.57
C LEU A 875 10.07 10.07 22.62
N GLY A 876 8.86 9.53 22.62
CA GLY A 876 8.44 8.47 21.69
C GLY A 876 8.43 8.95 20.24
N THR A 877 7.95 10.16 19.98
CA THR A 877 8.02 10.77 18.65
C THR A 877 9.45 10.87 18.16
N LEU A 878 10.37 11.37 18.99
CA LEU A 878 11.79 11.47 18.63
C LEU A 878 12.43 10.07 18.40
N ALA A 879 12.09 9.09 19.24
CA ALA A 879 12.59 7.73 19.11
C ALA A 879 12.06 7.03 17.85
N GLY A 880 10.77 7.23 17.52
CA GLY A 880 10.12 6.61 16.36
C GLY A 880 10.58 7.20 15.01
N LEU A 881 11.07 8.43 15.00
CA LEU A 881 11.66 9.01 13.79
C LEU A 881 12.95 8.33 13.35
N VAL A 882 13.73 7.77 14.28
CA VAL A 882 15.01 7.10 13.96
C VAL A 882 14.83 5.92 13.02
N PRO A 883 14.02 4.90 13.32
CA PRO A 883 13.76 3.79 12.40
C PRO A 883 13.06 4.22 11.12
N ALA A 884 12.10 5.16 11.19
CA ALA A 884 11.38 5.62 10.00
C ALA A 884 12.34 6.27 8.98
N VAL A 885 13.19 7.19 9.43
CA VAL A 885 14.17 7.86 8.56
C VAL A 885 15.20 6.86 8.03
N ALA A 886 15.69 5.94 8.88
CA ALA A 886 16.69 4.97 8.47
C ALA A 886 16.15 3.95 7.46
N LEU A 887 14.89 3.50 7.59
CA LEU A 887 14.23 2.64 6.59
C LEU A 887 14.04 3.38 5.27
N ARG A 888 13.61 4.66 5.30
CA ARG A 888 13.52 5.48 4.08
C ARG A 888 14.88 5.70 3.40
N MET A 889 16.00 5.64 4.13
CA MET A 889 17.33 5.64 3.54
C MET A 889 17.68 4.31 2.86
N VAL A 890 17.14 3.18 3.35
CA VAL A 890 17.24 1.87 2.66
C VAL A 890 16.50 1.96 1.32
N ASP A 891 15.23 2.43 1.33
CA ASP A 891 14.42 2.58 0.13
C ASP A 891 15.11 3.51 -0.89
N LEU A 892 15.68 4.65 -0.44
CA LEU A 892 16.45 5.55 -1.30
C LEU A 892 17.63 4.85 -1.97
N ARG A 893 18.36 4.01 -1.24
CA ARG A 893 19.48 3.27 -1.81
C ARG A 893 19.04 2.31 -2.90
N GLN A 894 17.94 1.60 -2.69
CA GLN A 894 17.37 0.69 -3.68
C GLN A 894 16.87 1.46 -4.90
N ALA A 895 16.13 2.55 -4.69
CA ALA A 895 15.65 3.42 -5.76
C ALA A 895 16.83 3.98 -6.60
N LEU A 896 17.94 4.36 -5.94
CA LEU A 896 19.16 4.78 -6.65
C LEU A 896 19.84 3.65 -7.44
N GLN A 897 19.74 2.41 -6.98
CA GLN A 897 20.24 1.25 -7.73
C GLN A 897 19.36 0.99 -8.96
N MET A 898 18.03 1.03 -8.82
CA MET A 898 17.08 0.89 -9.94
C MET A 898 17.28 2.02 -10.97
N MET A 899 17.38 3.27 -10.52
CA MET A 899 17.66 4.43 -11.38
C MET A 899 18.94 4.25 -12.20
N ARG A 900 19.98 3.59 -11.66
CA ARG A 900 21.23 3.31 -12.41
C ARG A 900 21.06 2.22 -13.46
N MET A 901 20.16 1.27 -13.23
CA MET A 901 19.82 0.22 -14.21
C MET A 901 18.88 0.76 -15.27
N GLU A 902 17.84 1.46 -14.85
CA GLU A 902 16.81 2.08 -15.66
C GLU A 902 16.71 3.57 -15.35
N PRO A 903 17.41 4.42 -16.13
CA PRO A 903 17.50 5.86 -15.85
C PRO A 903 16.19 6.64 -15.83
N THR A 904 15.12 6.08 -16.37
CA THR A 904 13.76 6.65 -16.35
C THR A 904 12.99 6.33 -15.07
N GLU A 905 13.48 5.41 -14.24
CA GLU A 905 12.87 5.10 -12.96
C GLU A 905 13.12 6.20 -11.92
N SER A 906 12.12 6.45 -11.09
CA SER A 906 12.16 7.51 -10.08
C SER A 906 12.99 7.08 -8.86
N ALA A 907 13.91 7.94 -8.42
CA ALA A 907 14.61 7.78 -7.15
C ALA A 907 14.05 8.69 -6.03
N TYR A 908 12.83 9.18 -6.19
CA TYR A 908 12.21 10.08 -5.22
C TYR A 908 11.65 9.32 -4.02
N THR A 909 12.33 9.39 -2.89
CA THR A 909 11.92 8.77 -1.62
C THR A 909 11.79 9.85 -0.53
N PRO A 910 10.65 10.56 -0.47
CA PRO A 910 10.46 11.65 0.48
C PRO A 910 10.35 11.15 1.92
N ILE A 911 10.69 12.03 2.88
CA ILE A 911 10.39 11.83 4.30
C ILE A 911 9.28 12.80 4.68
N VAL A 912 8.07 12.29 4.86
CA VAL A 912 6.87 13.08 5.16
C VAL A 912 6.39 12.78 6.57
N LEU A 913 6.27 13.83 7.39
CA LEU A 913 5.78 13.71 8.75
C LEU A 913 4.23 13.75 8.78
N PRO A 914 3.58 12.77 9.42
CA PRO A 914 2.11 12.73 9.54
C PRO A 914 1.63 13.74 10.60
N TRP A 915 1.52 15.02 10.26
CA TRP A 915 1.22 16.10 11.19
C TRP A 915 -0.11 15.92 11.94
N THR A 916 -1.11 15.36 11.30
CA THR A 916 -2.41 15.05 11.92
C THR A 916 -2.27 14.00 13.02
N THR A 917 -1.59 12.90 12.75
CA THR A 917 -1.29 11.84 13.73
C THR A 917 -0.40 12.37 14.86
N LEU A 918 0.67 13.10 14.54
CA LEU A 918 1.54 13.71 15.55
C LEU A 918 0.79 14.72 16.43
N GLY A 919 -0.08 15.54 15.85
CA GLY A 919 -0.93 16.46 16.58
C GLY A 919 -1.88 15.76 17.54
N LEU A 920 -2.54 14.70 17.10
CA LEU A 920 -3.41 13.87 17.94
C LEU A 920 -2.64 13.20 19.09
N LEU A 921 -1.47 12.67 18.83
CA LEU A 921 -0.63 12.01 19.83
C LEU A 921 -0.03 13.02 20.82
N VAL A 922 0.53 14.13 20.37
CA VAL A 922 1.24 15.11 21.22
C VAL A 922 0.26 15.98 22.03
N VAL A 923 -0.90 16.30 21.50
CA VAL A 923 -1.89 17.17 22.14
C VAL A 923 -3.09 16.39 22.62
N GLY A 924 -3.73 15.60 21.78
CA GLY A 924 -5.00 14.92 22.08
C GLY A 924 -4.85 13.90 23.20
N VAL A 925 -3.87 13.02 23.09
CA VAL A 925 -3.68 11.92 24.07
C VAL A 925 -3.33 12.44 25.48
N PRO A 926 -2.35 13.36 25.71
CA PRO A 926 -2.09 13.91 27.03
C PRO A 926 -3.26 14.65 27.63
N LEU A 927 -4.01 15.42 26.83
CA LEU A 927 -5.21 16.11 27.29
C LEU A 927 -6.29 15.11 27.72
N LEU A 928 -6.58 14.11 26.90
CA LEU A 928 -7.56 13.08 27.22
C LEU A 928 -7.16 12.27 28.46
N ALA A 929 -5.89 11.88 28.58
CA ALA A 929 -5.37 11.20 29.77
C ALA A 929 -5.52 12.03 31.02
N GLY A 930 -5.25 13.34 30.95
CA GLY A 930 -5.43 14.28 32.06
C GLY A 930 -6.89 14.48 32.46
N LEU A 931 -7.79 14.60 31.49
CA LEU A 931 -9.23 14.71 31.71
C LEU A 931 -9.81 13.45 32.36
N LEU A 932 -9.47 12.27 31.81
CA LEU A 932 -9.88 10.98 32.38
C LEU A 932 -9.35 10.79 33.80
N ALA A 933 -8.09 11.14 34.07
CA ALA A 933 -7.51 11.06 35.41
C ALA A 933 -8.23 12.00 36.39
N THR A 934 -8.58 13.24 35.99
CA THR A 934 -9.36 14.17 36.86
C THR A 934 -10.76 13.66 37.12
N ALA A 935 -11.43 13.11 36.13
CA ALA A 935 -12.79 12.59 36.22
C ALA A 935 -12.89 11.33 37.09
N LEU A 936 -11.98 10.36 36.87
CA LEU A 936 -11.98 9.08 37.56
C LEU A 936 -11.40 9.15 38.99
N THR A 937 -10.80 10.28 39.40
CA THR A 937 -10.27 10.43 40.74
C THR A 937 -11.41 10.67 41.73
N ARG A 938 -11.80 9.58 42.44
CA ARG A 938 -12.81 9.67 43.52
C ARG A 938 -12.24 10.49 44.69
N SER A 939 -12.94 11.55 45.09
CA SER A 939 -12.55 12.44 46.17
C SER A 939 -13.00 11.96 47.56
N ARG A 940 -13.81 10.87 47.66
CA ARG A 940 -14.25 10.30 48.94
C ARG A 940 -13.14 9.42 49.53
N LEU A 941 -12.51 9.90 50.57
CA LEU A 941 -11.60 9.12 51.39
C LEU A 941 -12.46 8.34 52.41
N ALA A 942 -12.33 7.02 52.42
CA ALA A 942 -12.81 6.26 53.55
C ALA A 942 -11.83 6.54 54.72
N LEU A 943 -12.31 7.30 55.69
CA LEU A 943 -11.63 7.42 56.96
C LEU A 943 -11.57 6.03 57.59
N ALA A 944 -10.46 5.31 57.37
CA ALA A 944 -10.18 4.11 58.14
C ALA A 944 -10.04 4.53 59.61
N ARG A 945 -11.06 4.28 60.42
CA ARG A 945 -10.94 4.27 61.88
C ARG A 945 -9.77 3.37 62.22
N ARG A 946 -8.71 3.94 62.81
CA ARG A 946 -7.74 3.11 63.52
C ARG A 946 -8.53 2.50 64.69
N ALA A 947 -8.83 1.21 64.60
CA ALA A 947 -9.09 0.37 65.72
C ALA A 947 -7.75 0.34 66.52
N GLY A 948 -7.82 0.84 67.75
CA GLY A 948 -6.72 0.86 68.71
C GLY A 948 -6.21 -0.55 69.04
#